data_b1ae576d1e6a2d817ce8e42a27fd69e7
#
_entry.id   b1ae576d1e6a2d817ce8e42a27fd69e7
#
_cell.length_a   1.000
_cell.length_b   1.000
_cell.length_c   1.000
_cell.angle_alpha   90.00
_cell.angle_beta   90.00
_cell.angle_gamma   90.00
#
_symmetry.space_group_name_H-M   'P 1'
#
loop_
_entity.id
_entity.type
_entity.pdbx_description
1 polymer ?
#
loop_
_entity_poly.entity_id
_entity_poly.type
_entity_poly.pdbx_seq_one_letter_code
_entity_poly.pdbx_strand_id
1 'polypeptide(L)'
;MSVRNITRRGFLAGSAVTAGLLGLAGCGAAGQGGGTTQGSGYTETATDFGYTVVEQEGGKRLSYSPESGLKLIEVDGFAFKDFEGTGELVPYEDWRLSAEERADDLAGRLTIEQIAGLMCFSAHQRSIEGEEITDEQKAFLDGNVRAVLNALSGYPAFQQAEFANRLQAYVEASDNKIPINFSSDPRNGSNCTDWPENLALAATFDPDVAREAGAGIAREMREMGISTYLGPQTDVASDPRWQRFSGTFGEDPALSRDMCRALCDGLQSTVDENGEDQGWGTGSLVAMVKHWPAEGPGEGGREAHPEGGKYAVYPGNNFEALMIPFVDGAFKLDGKTGSAAEVMTSYTIAWSEDGEYGELVGSGFSEYKVTELLRNRFGFQGAACTDWSVLNDVDPTGVTSYRCWGVEDPDEWNPAKRASLAVSVGVDQMGGCNDPQLLVSAYEDMVAEVGEEEAMESFRASAKRLLLGYFNTGIFEDPYVDVDVARADIDKGNEESIAAALAAQVKGIVMLKNSDGVIRQGSEGAKPKVYVPMRYTQAYRESGTMDRAPWVENPATCELPLPIGTLEKYFDVMTDTLAETLTGAADAEGNPTPSEADLTRLTAADIADCEAVIVVAAAPYNASARAARDENLEYVPLSVQYRPYTADNEYVRQTSLAGDLLEDGTRENRSYYGRTSMVVNEGQLDQILEAAAVAHEAGKPCIVILDIMQPMCVHEFEPEVDAILVSMSGSTEAACRIVAGLDEPSGLLPMQMPKDMLDVEKQLEDVPRDMECYTDADGNTYDFGFGLNWSGPISDERTEKYCVDPLTAPEA
;
A
#
# COMPACT_ATOMS: atom_id res chain seq x y z
N MET A 1 40.00 3.34 7.07
CA MET A 1 40.22 3.41 8.52
C MET A 1 38.92 3.19 9.20
N SER A 2 38.83 2.10 9.90
CA SER A 2 37.78 1.65 10.86
C SER A 2 36.41 2.29 10.81
N VAL A 3 35.50 1.62 10.10
CA VAL A 3 34.04 1.74 10.27
C VAL A 3 33.73 1.26 11.70
N ARG A 4 33.24 2.14 12.56
CA ARG A 4 32.72 1.76 13.86
C ARG A 4 31.37 1.07 13.64
N ASN A 5 31.32 -0.20 13.94
CA ASN A 5 30.09 -0.96 14.12
C ASN A 5 29.18 -0.19 15.09
N ILE A 6 28.10 0.36 14.59
CA ILE A 6 26.98 0.80 15.41
C ILE A 6 26.24 -0.48 15.75
N THR A 7 26.48 -0.98 16.93
CA THR A 7 25.81 -2.17 17.44
C THR A 7 24.35 -1.83 17.72
N ARG A 8 23.46 -2.79 17.43
CA ARG A 8 21.99 -2.85 17.71
C ARG A 8 21.52 -2.30 19.07
N ARG A 9 22.37 -1.79 19.92
CA ARG A 9 22.06 -1.32 21.28
C ARG A 9 21.66 0.16 21.40
N GLY A 10 21.67 0.92 20.31
CA GLY A 10 21.33 2.36 20.35
C GLY A 10 19.89 2.71 19.96
N PHE A 11 19.18 1.81 19.31
CA PHE A 11 17.92 2.17 18.65
C PHE A 11 16.65 2.03 19.52
N LEU A 12 16.71 1.33 20.64
CA LEU A 12 15.54 1.03 21.50
C LEU A 12 15.55 1.70 22.88
N ALA A 13 16.38 2.70 23.11
CA ALA A 13 16.53 3.35 24.41
C ALA A 13 15.86 4.74 24.51
N GLY A 14 14.75 4.97 23.84
CA GLY A 14 14.13 6.28 23.74
C GLY A 14 12.66 6.41 24.10
N SER A 15 12.03 5.44 24.74
CA SER A 15 10.62 5.59 25.15
C SER A 15 10.31 5.04 26.55
N ALA A 16 11.15 5.38 27.52
CA ALA A 16 10.76 5.24 28.92
C ALA A 16 10.47 6.61 29.48
N VAL A 17 9.22 7.04 29.42
CA VAL A 17 8.74 8.14 30.26
C VAL A 17 8.66 7.61 31.70
N THR A 18 9.72 7.75 32.43
CA THR A 18 9.74 7.59 33.89
C THR A 18 9.00 8.77 34.50
N ALA A 19 7.80 8.53 34.97
CA ALA A 19 7.10 9.45 35.86
C ALA A 19 7.88 9.57 37.17
N GLY A 20 8.80 10.54 37.25
CA GLY A 20 9.47 10.94 38.45
C GLY A 20 8.55 11.85 39.27
N LEU A 21 8.07 11.35 40.41
CA LEU A 21 7.43 12.13 41.48
C LEU A 21 8.41 13.17 42.00
N LEU A 22 8.19 14.44 41.68
CA LEU A 22 8.74 15.57 42.42
C LEU A 22 7.56 16.49 42.82
N GLY A 23 7.23 16.41 44.08
CA GLY A 23 6.28 17.32 44.72
C GLY A 23 6.82 18.73 44.77
N LEU A 24 6.06 19.69 44.26
CA LEU A 24 6.15 21.09 44.63
C LEU A 24 4.73 21.63 44.87
N ALA A 25 4.49 22.02 46.10
CA ALA A 25 3.28 22.72 46.54
C ALA A 25 3.28 24.15 46.00
N GLY A 26 2.16 24.55 45.39
CA GLY A 26 1.92 25.95 45.01
C GLY A 26 0.51 26.15 44.48
N CYS A 27 -0.26 26.93 45.22
CA CYS A 27 -1.69 27.26 45.14
C CYS A 27 -2.25 27.68 43.78
N GLY A 28 -3.44 27.11 43.41
CA GLY A 28 -4.56 27.92 42.95
C GLY A 28 -4.94 27.89 41.52
N ALA A 29 -5.85 27.00 41.12
CA ALA A 29 -7.08 27.24 40.37
C ALA A 29 -7.75 25.90 40.12
N ALA A 30 -9.06 25.79 40.39
CA ALA A 30 -9.82 24.55 40.26
C ALA A 30 -10.02 24.14 38.81
N GLY A 31 -9.32 23.10 38.38
CA GLY A 31 -9.69 22.23 37.28
C GLY A 31 -10.04 20.88 37.89
N GLN A 32 -11.11 20.24 37.48
CA GLN A 32 -11.49 18.90 37.94
C GLN A 32 -10.43 17.91 37.55
N GLY A 33 -9.58 17.52 38.47
CA GLY A 33 -8.58 16.50 38.26
C GLY A 33 -9.19 15.10 38.25
N GLY A 34 -8.81 14.27 37.33
CA GLY A 34 -9.13 12.86 37.25
C GLY A 34 -8.80 12.15 38.58
N GLY A 35 -9.76 11.45 39.15
CA GLY A 35 -9.59 10.67 40.39
C GLY A 35 -8.99 9.32 40.08
N THR A 36 -7.91 8.93 40.74
CA THR A 36 -7.38 7.57 40.73
C THR A 36 -8.09 6.75 41.78
N THR A 37 -8.70 5.63 41.38
CA THR A 37 -9.27 4.63 42.30
C THR A 37 -8.39 3.40 42.34
N GLN A 38 -8.14 2.86 43.51
CA GLN A 38 -7.30 1.67 43.69
C GLN A 38 -8.18 0.48 44.01
N GLY A 39 -8.22 -0.54 43.14
CA GLY A 39 -8.75 -1.86 43.42
C GLY A 39 -7.74 -2.70 44.23
N SER A 40 -8.07 -3.94 44.58
CA SER A 40 -7.21 -4.82 45.38
C SER A 40 -5.93 -5.26 44.66
N GLY A 41 -5.93 -5.25 43.35
CA GLY A 41 -4.79 -5.67 42.51
C GLY A 41 -4.51 -4.80 41.31
N TYR A 42 -5.27 -3.72 41.10
CA TYR A 42 -5.16 -2.84 39.93
C TYR A 42 -5.45 -1.37 40.27
N THR A 43 -5.05 -0.48 39.39
CA THR A 43 -5.27 0.98 39.54
C THR A 43 -6.04 1.48 38.32
N GLU A 44 -7.10 2.23 38.57
CA GLU A 44 -7.88 2.91 37.53
C GLU A 44 -7.50 4.41 37.47
N THR A 45 -7.19 4.89 36.29
CA THR A 45 -6.83 6.29 36.04
C THR A 45 -7.68 6.84 34.91
N ALA A 46 -8.52 7.84 35.21
CA ALA A 46 -9.29 8.55 34.21
C ALA A 46 -8.38 9.43 33.35
N THR A 47 -8.59 9.41 32.03
CA THR A 47 -7.89 10.26 31.07
C THR A 47 -8.69 11.53 30.77
N ASP A 48 -8.05 12.51 30.15
CA ASP A 48 -8.70 13.72 29.64
C ASP A 48 -9.51 13.46 28.35
N PHE A 49 -9.41 12.25 27.80
CA PHE A 49 -10.02 11.84 26.51
C PHE A 49 -11.28 10.98 26.67
N GLY A 50 -11.87 10.93 27.86
CA GLY A 50 -13.16 10.30 28.10
C GLY A 50 -13.13 8.79 28.35
N TYR A 51 -11.96 8.19 28.53
CA TYR A 51 -11.81 6.78 28.90
C TYR A 51 -10.96 6.60 30.16
N THR A 52 -11.05 5.44 30.77
CA THR A 52 -10.30 5.04 31.98
C THR A 52 -9.30 3.96 31.61
N VAL A 53 -8.07 4.11 32.06
CA VAL A 53 -7.00 3.12 31.94
C VAL A 53 -6.92 2.29 33.22
N VAL A 54 -6.76 0.99 33.09
CA VAL A 54 -6.57 0.05 34.20
C VAL A 54 -5.17 -0.56 34.08
N GLU A 55 -4.32 -0.25 35.07
CA GLU A 55 -2.98 -0.80 35.18
C GLU A 55 -2.95 -1.88 36.25
N GLN A 56 -2.31 -3.02 35.98
CA GLN A 56 -2.23 -4.15 36.89
C GLN A 56 -0.88 -4.87 36.74
N GLU A 57 -0.23 -5.14 37.87
CA GLU A 57 1.07 -5.80 37.87
C GLU A 57 0.96 -7.25 37.43
N GLY A 58 1.70 -7.63 36.37
CA GLY A 58 1.67 -8.99 35.80
C GLY A 58 0.41 -9.32 35.01
N GLY A 59 -0.49 -8.34 34.75
CA GLY A 59 -1.67 -8.47 33.92
C GLY A 59 -1.64 -7.58 32.70
N LYS A 60 -2.63 -7.73 31.82
CA LYS A 60 -2.79 -6.84 30.66
C LYS A 60 -3.32 -5.49 31.10
N ARG A 61 -2.86 -4.42 30.44
CA ARG A 61 -3.48 -3.11 30.51
C ARG A 61 -4.86 -3.20 29.87
N LEU A 62 -5.86 -2.55 30.53
CA LEU A 62 -7.21 -2.46 30.00
C LEU A 62 -7.60 -0.99 29.86
N SER A 63 -8.53 -0.70 28.96
CA SER A 63 -9.18 0.60 28.90
C SER A 63 -10.66 0.46 28.60
N TYR A 64 -11.47 1.38 29.12
CA TYR A 64 -12.91 1.40 28.92
C TYR A 64 -13.49 2.81 29.07
N SER A 65 -14.66 3.06 28.46
CA SER A 65 -15.40 4.30 28.68
C SER A 65 -16.28 4.20 29.96
N PRO A 66 -16.14 5.09 30.93
CA PRO A 66 -17.04 5.10 32.09
C PRO A 66 -18.52 5.29 31.73
N GLU A 67 -18.79 5.90 30.58
CA GLU A 67 -20.17 6.17 30.11
C GLU A 67 -20.79 4.95 29.43
N SER A 68 -19.99 3.93 29.02
CA SER A 68 -20.51 2.71 28.41
C SER A 68 -21.33 1.83 29.35
N GLY A 69 -21.14 2.00 30.66
CA GLY A 69 -21.76 1.13 31.67
C GLY A 69 -21.06 -0.23 31.84
N LEU A 70 -19.98 -0.48 31.08
CA LEU A 70 -19.15 -1.69 31.23
C LEU A 70 -18.56 -1.70 32.65
N LYS A 71 -18.46 -2.91 33.24
CA LYS A 71 -17.92 -3.11 34.58
C LYS A 71 -16.66 -3.96 34.51
N LEU A 72 -15.88 -3.89 35.57
CA LEU A 72 -14.75 -4.80 35.74
C LEU A 72 -15.14 -5.95 36.69
N ILE A 73 -14.64 -7.13 36.40
CA ILE A 73 -14.70 -8.30 37.28
C ILE A 73 -13.29 -8.52 37.84
N GLU A 74 -13.18 -8.77 39.14
CA GLU A 74 -11.92 -9.17 39.77
C GLU A 74 -11.87 -10.67 39.97
N VAL A 75 -10.89 -11.36 39.35
CA VAL A 75 -10.64 -12.78 39.52
C VAL A 75 -9.15 -13.00 39.73
N ASP A 76 -8.80 -13.73 40.79
CA ASP A 76 -7.42 -14.05 41.16
C ASP A 76 -6.50 -12.82 41.35
N GLY A 77 -7.09 -11.67 41.69
CA GLY A 77 -6.38 -10.39 41.87
C GLY A 77 -6.16 -9.60 40.59
N PHE A 78 -6.72 -10.02 39.45
CA PHE A 78 -6.69 -9.32 38.18
C PHE A 78 -8.06 -8.78 37.79
N ALA A 79 -8.07 -7.65 37.10
CA ALA A 79 -9.26 -7.06 36.51
C ALA A 79 -9.51 -7.64 35.10
N PHE A 80 -10.78 -7.82 34.79
CA PHE A 80 -11.29 -8.23 33.48
C PHE A 80 -12.50 -7.37 33.12
N LYS A 81 -12.74 -7.17 31.81
CA LYS A 81 -13.91 -6.46 31.30
C LYS A 81 -15.12 -7.39 31.26
N ASP A 82 -16.23 -7.04 31.95
CA ASP A 82 -17.50 -7.79 31.96
C ASP A 82 -18.35 -7.37 30.76
N PHE A 83 -18.06 -7.92 29.58
CA PHE A 83 -18.80 -7.60 28.37
C PHE A 83 -20.22 -8.18 28.40
N GLU A 84 -20.42 -9.34 29.00
CA GLU A 84 -21.74 -9.98 29.13
C GLU A 84 -22.62 -9.31 30.21
N GLY A 85 -22.02 -8.55 31.13
CA GLY A 85 -22.74 -7.90 32.22
C GLY A 85 -23.27 -8.87 33.29
N THR A 86 -22.74 -10.10 33.36
CA THR A 86 -23.19 -11.17 34.25
C THR A 86 -22.52 -11.12 35.62
N GLY A 87 -21.33 -10.51 35.70
CA GLY A 87 -20.46 -10.54 36.89
C GLY A 87 -19.70 -11.88 37.03
N GLU A 88 -19.75 -12.77 36.05
CA GLU A 88 -19.01 -14.02 35.98
C GLU A 88 -18.08 -13.97 34.76
N LEU A 89 -16.78 -14.29 34.94
CA LEU A 89 -15.79 -14.30 33.89
C LEU A 89 -16.05 -15.48 32.93
N VAL A 90 -16.31 -15.17 31.68
CA VAL A 90 -16.46 -16.18 30.61
C VAL A 90 -15.18 -16.30 29.78
N PRO A 91 -14.97 -17.40 29.00
CA PRO A 91 -13.69 -17.63 28.35
C PRO A 91 -13.20 -16.52 27.42
N TYR A 92 -14.06 -15.89 26.61
CA TYR A 92 -13.57 -14.85 25.71
C TYR A 92 -13.17 -13.54 26.42
N GLU A 93 -13.66 -13.31 27.64
CA GLU A 93 -13.29 -12.17 28.48
C GLU A 93 -11.97 -12.40 29.24
N ASP A 94 -11.55 -13.66 29.36
CA ASP A 94 -10.35 -14.03 30.09
C ASP A 94 -9.10 -13.86 29.19
N TRP A 95 -8.45 -12.70 29.33
CA TRP A 95 -7.26 -12.35 28.57
C TRP A 95 -6.03 -13.24 28.86
N ARG A 96 -6.11 -14.15 29.80
CA ARG A 96 -5.06 -15.16 30.09
C ARG A 96 -5.13 -16.36 29.15
N LEU A 97 -6.29 -16.60 28.52
CA LEU A 97 -6.48 -17.63 27.50
C LEU A 97 -5.89 -17.20 26.15
N SER A 98 -5.62 -18.17 25.28
CA SER A 98 -5.14 -17.89 23.93
C SER A 98 -6.19 -17.17 23.08
N ALA A 99 -5.74 -16.48 22.05
CA ALA A 99 -6.65 -15.82 21.12
C ALA A 99 -7.60 -16.83 20.44
N GLU A 100 -7.11 -18.04 20.14
CA GLU A 100 -7.89 -19.12 19.54
C GLU A 100 -9.02 -19.62 20.45
N GLU A 101 -8.74 -19.81 21.75
CA GLU A 101 -9.75 -20.24 22.72
C GLU A 101 -10.81 -19.17 22.90
N ARG A 102 -10.41 -17.91 22.95
CA ARG A 102 -11.30 -16.74 23.09
C ARG A 102 -12.16 -16.53 21.86
N ALA A 103 -11.55 -16.61 20.66
CA ALA A 103 -12.27 -16.48 19.40
C ALA A 103 -13.30 -17.61 19.20
N ASP A 104 -12.96 -18.83 19.58
CA ASP A 104 -13.86 -19.97 19.51
C ASP A 104 -15.08 -19.80 20.43
N ASP A 105 -14.86 -19.41 21.68
CA ASP A 105 -15.94 -19.16 22.63
C ASP A 105 -16.85 -18.03 22.19
N LEU A 106 -16.30 -16.88 21.75
CA LEU A 106 -17.10 -15.74 21.30
C LEU A 106 -17.87 -16.07 20.01
N ALA A 107 -17.24 -16.67 19.00
CA ALA A 107 -17.90 -17.05 17.76
C ALA A 107 -19.09 -17.99 18.01
N GLY A 108 -18.96 -18.88 18.99
CA GLY A 108 -20.05 -19.77 19.43
C GLY A 108 -21.25 -19.05 20.07
N ARG A 109 -21.07 -17.84 20.59
CA ARG A 109 -22.10 -17.04 21.26
C ARG A 109 -22.81 -16.07 20.35
N LEU A 110 -22.18 -15.67 19.25
CA LEU A 110 -22.74 -14.67 18.34
C LEU A 110 -24.00 -15.17 17.62
N THR A 111 -24.93 -14.24 17.42
CA THR A 111 -26.09 -14.44 16.52
C THR A 111 -25.64 -14.29 15.06
N ILE A 112 -26.49 -14.76 14.13
CA ILE A 112 -26.17 -14.62 12.70
C ILE A 112 -26.04 -13.16 12.27
N GLU A 113 -26.82 -12.25 12.84
CA GLU A 113 -26.76 -10.82 12.54
C GLU A 113 -25.44 -10.20 13.04
N GLN A 114 -24.92 -10.66 14.17
CA GLN A 114 -23.62 -10.22 14.68
C GLN A 114 -22.46 -10.76 13.84
N ILE A 115 -22.55 -12.01 13.43
CA ILE A 115 -21.56 -12.63 12.52
C ILE A 115 -21.58 -11.90 11.17
N ALA A 116 -22.77 -11.67 10.59
CA ALA A 116 -22.93 -10.93 9.34
C ALA A 116 -22.31 -9.54 9.41
N GLY A 117 -22.46 -8.84 10.55
CA GLY A 117 -21.81 -7.54 10.78
C GLY A 117 -20.28 -7.62 10.82
N LEU A 118 -19.71 -8.67 11.44
CA LEU A 118 -18.25 -8.90 11.43
C LEU A 118 -17.72 -9.22 10.03
N MET A 119 -18.50 -9.93 9.22
CA MET A 119 -18.14 -10.29 7.86
C MET A 119 -18.23 -9.13 6.87
N CYS A 120 -18.85 -8.01 7.24
CA CYS A 120 -18.86 -6.78 6.45
C CYS A 120 -17.58 -5.97 6.74
N PHE A 121 -16.86 -5.58 5.68
CA PHE A 121 -15.77 -4.63 5.77
C PHE A 121 -16.17 -3.32 5.11
N SER A 122 -16.56 -2.35 5.92
CA SER A 122 -17.18 -1.11 5.47
C SER A 122 -16.15 -0.03 5.15
N ALA A 123 -16.48 0.82 4.18
CA ALA A 123 -15.70 2.01 3.82
C ALA A 123 -16.44 3.33 4.17
N HIS A 124 -17.41 3.32 5.06
CA HIS A 124 -18.26 4.48 5.34
C HIS A 124 -17.60 5.61 6.13
N GLN A 125 -16.49 5.32 6.82
CA GLN A 125 -15.80 6.26 7.72
C GLN A 125 -14.82 7.18 6.97
N ARG A 126 -15.24 7.81 5.88
CA ARG A 126 -14.33 8.61 5.03
C ARG A 126 -14.26 10.10 5.37
N SER A 127 -15.04 10.56 6.34
CA SER A 127 -14.97 11.95 6.79
C SER A 127 -15.31 12.08 8.28
N ILE A 128 -14.64 13.02 8.94
CA ILE A 128 -14.96 13.47 10.29
C ILE A 128 -15.77 14.75 10.15
N GLU A 129 -17.08 14.67 10.27
CA GLU A 129 -17.95 15.83 10.26
C GLU A 129 -18.39 16.16 11.68
N GLY A 130 -17.82 17.25 12.23
CA GLY A 130 -18.16 17.73 13.56
C GLY A 130 -17.58 16.90 14.71
N GLU A 131 -18.10 17.17 15.92
CA GLU A 131 -17.67 16.51 17.17
C GLU A 131 -18.52 15.27 17.53
N GLU A 132 -19.61 15.04 16.79
CA GLU A 132 -20.59 13.99 17.06
C GLU A 132 -20.50 12.88 16.02
N ILE A 133 -20.84 11.65 16.42
CA ILE A 133 -21.02 10.52 15.49
C ILE A 133 -22.29 10.75 14.67
N THR A 134 -22.20 10.67 13.36
CA THR A 134 -23.36 10.89 12.47
C THR A 134 -24.39 9.78 12.59
N ASP A 135 -25.64 10.06 12.23
CA ASP A 135 -26.70 9.04 12.26
C ASP A 135 -26.40 7.88 11.28
N GLU A 136 -25.72 8.14 10.17
CA GLU A 136 -25.27 7.11 9.24
C GLU A 136 -24.23 6.20 9.90
N GLN A 137 -23.20 6.75 10.52
CA GLN A 137 -22.20 5.98 11.25
C GLN A 137 -22.84 5.14 12.37
N LYS A 138 -23.79 5.69 13.13
CA LYS A 138 -24.54 4.94 14.15
C LYS A 138 -25.29 3.78 13.52
N ALA A 139 -25.97 3.99 12.41
CA ALA A 139 -26.74 2.93 11.73
C ALA A 139 -25.85 1.74 11.30
N PHE A 140 -24.64 1.99 10.84
CA PHE A 140 -23.66 0.92 10.54
C PHE A 140 -23.25 0.15 11.80
N LEU A 141 -22.90 0.87 12.86
CA LEU A 141 -22.47 0.26 14.11
C LEU A 141 -23.59 -0.51 14.80
N ASP A 142 -24.83 0.00 14.75
CA ASP A 142 -26.02 -0.67 15.24
C ASP A 142 -26.37 -1.93 14.39
N GLY A 143 -25.96 -1.93 13.11
CA GLY A 143 -25.97 -3.10 12.22
C GLY A 143 -24.87 -4.13 12.51
N ASN A 144 -24.11 -3.97 13.58
CA ASN A 144 -23.01 -4.84 14.01
C ASN A 144 -21.75 -4.81 13.12
N VAL A 145 -21.59 -3.85 12.21
CA VAL A 145 -20.35 -3.70 11.45
C VAL A 145 -19.22 -3.31 12.40
N ARG A 146 -18.12 -4.05 12.36
CA ARG A 146 -16.96 -3.89 13.27
C ARG A 146 -15.62 -3.77 12.56
N ALA A 147 -15.53 -4.04 11.26
CA ALA A 147 -14.35 -3.78 10.45
C ALA A 147 -14.61 -2.55 9.56
N VAL A 148 -13.76 -1.53 9.68
CA VAL A 148 -13.98 -0.21 9.08
C VAL A 148 -12.71 0.30 8.43
N LEU A 149 -12.77 0.58 7.12
CA LEU A 149 -11.69 1.27 6.43
C LEU A 149 -11.66 2.75 6.85
N ASN A 150 -10.62 3.10 7.59
CA ASN A 150 -10.35 4.48 8.01
C ASN A 150 -9.55 5.19 6.90
N ALA A 151 -10.25 5.87 6.00
CA ALA A 151 -9.65 6.64 4.92
C ALA A 151 -9.62 8.14 5.24
N LEU A 152 -9.09 8.50 6.42
CA LEU A 152 -9.07 9.86 6.95
C LEU A 152 -7.77 10.62 6.67
N SER A 153 -7.09 10.30 5.57
CA SER A 153 -5.79 10.88 5.20
C SER A 153 -5.74 12.42 5.12
N GLY A 154 -6.87 13.07 4.99
CA GLY A 154 -6.93 14.53 4.97
C GLY A 154 -7.00 15.18 6.37
N TYR A 155 -7.03 14.40 7.45
CA TYR A 155 -7.19 14.89 8.81
C TYR A 155 -5.93 14.68 9.65
N PRO A 156 -5.59 15.60 10.56
CA PRO A 156 -4.50 15.41 11.51
C PRO A 156 -4.65 14.11 12.31
N ALA A 157 -3.53 13.50 12.69
CA ALA A 157 -3.53 12.21 13.41
C ALA A 157 -4.29 12.27 14.74
N PHE A 158 -4.16 13.39 15.47
CA PHE A 158 -4.92 13.55 16.72
C PHE A 158 -6.43 13.54 16.52
N GLN A 159 -6.96 14.07 15.40
CA GLN A 159 -8.39 14.02 15.10
C GLN A 159 -8.84 12.60 14.74
N GLN A 160 -7.98 11.82 14.06
CA GLN A 160 -8.25 10.41 13.80
C GLN A 160 -8.33 9.61 15.11
N ALA A 161 -7.38 9.84 16.04
CA ALA A 161 -7.38 9.23 17.37
C ALA A 161 -8.63 9.59 18.19
N GLU A 162 -9.03 10.88 18.22
CA GLU A 162 -10.27 11.32 18.88
C GLU A 162 -11.51 10.66 18.28
N PHE A 163 -11.55 10.55 16.96
CA PHE A 163 -12.65 9.92 16.24
C PHE A 163 -12.71 8.41 16.54
N ALA A 164 -11.57 7.70 16.51
CA ALA A 164 -11.50 6.29 16.88
C ALA A 164 -12.04 6.09 18.32
N ASN A 165 -11.58 6.88 19.28
CA ASN A 165 -12.04 6.80 20.68
C ASN A 165 -13.55 7.00 20.81
N ARG A 166 -14.14 7.97 20.08
CA ARG A 166 -15.60 8.20 20.11
C ARG A 166 -16.39 7.00 19.59
N LEU A 167 -15.96 6.39 18.50
CA LEU A 167 -16.63 5.23 17.93
C LEU A 167 -16.46 4.00 18.83
N GLN A 168 -15.29 3.79 19.43
CA GLN A 168 -15.06 2.73 20.40
C GLN A 168 -16.01 2.87 21.62
N ALA A 169 -16.15 4.09 22.16
CA ALA A 169 -17.05 4.35 23.28
C ALA A 169 -18.53 4.07 22.91
N TYR A 170 -18.92 4.38 21.68
CA TYR A 170 -20.27 4.11 21.19
C TYR A 170 -20.57 2.61 21.15
N VAL A 171 -19.67 1.80 20.55
CA VAL A 171 -19.92 0.34 20.47
C VAL A 171 -19.78 -0.35 21.82
N GLU A 172 -18.91 0.13 22.71
CA GLU A 172 -18.77 -0.41 24.08
C GLU A 172 -20.05 -0.19 24.91
N ALA A 173 -20.85 0.85 24.59
CA ALA A 173 -22.16 1.11 25.19
C ALA A 173 -23.31 0.33 24.52
N SER A 174 -23.08 -0.31 23.39
CA SER A 174 -24.11 -1.07 22.65
C SER A 174 -24.28 -2.49 23.21
N ASP A 175 -25.30 -3.21 22.71
CA ASP A 175 -25.52 -4.61 23.09
C ASP A 175 -24.37 -5.52 22.58
N ASN A 176 -23.87 -5.25 21.36
CA ASN A 176 -22.70 -5.91 20.80
C ASN A 176 -21.45 -5.08 21.07
N LYS A 177 -20.74 -5.40 22.14
CA LYS A 177 -19.57 -4.67 22.63
C LYS A 177 -18.25 -5.06 21.96
N ILE A 178 -18.28 -5.81 20.85
CA ILE A 178 -17.08 -6.10 20.09
C ILE A 178 -16.46 -4.77 19.62
N PRO A 179 -15.18 -4.48 19.91
CA PRO A 179 -14.55 -3.23 19.52
C PRO A 179 -14.47 -3.09 18.00
N ILE A 180 -14.27 -1.87 17.50
CA ILE A 180 -14.08 -1.62 16.07
C ILE A 180 -12.63 -1.90 15.72
N ASN A 181 -12.43 -2.69 14.65
CA ASN A 181 -11.16 -2.85 13.97
C ASN A 181 -11.07 -1.80 12.85
N PHE A 182 -10.32 -0.73 13.09
CA PHE A 182 -10.00 0.25 12.07
C PHE A 182 -8.85 -0.25 11.21
N SER A 183 -8.95 -0.02 9.90
CA SER A 183 -7.92 -0.38 8.94
C SER A 183 -7.51 0.82 8.10
N SER A 184 -6.34 0.75 7.50
CA SER A 184 -5.88 1.70 6.48
C SER A 184 -5.47 0.93 5.25
N ASP A 185 -5.91 1.40 4.07
CA ASP A 185 -5.36 0.91 2.81
C ASP A 185 -3.91 1.40 2.73
N PRO A 186 -2.98 0.47 2.48
CA PRO A 186 -1.57 0.79 2.64
C PRO A 186 -1.19 1.84 1.62
N ARG A 187 -0.28 2.35 1.81
CA ARG A 187 0.54 3.42 1.31
C ARG A 187 0.58 4.38 2.44
N ASN A 188 1.54 4.21 3.22
CA ASN A 188 2.13 5.09 4.20
C ASN A 188 1.52 6.49 4.30
N GLY A 189 0.52 6.73 3.49
CA GLY A 189 0.15 8.03 2.98
C GLY A 189 -0.76 8.82 3.83
N SER A 190 -1.14 8.42 4.95
CA SER A 190 -2.06 9.29 5.63
C SER A 190 -1.53 9.69 7.00
N ASN A 191 -0.75 10.75 6.98
CA ASN A 191 -0.26 11.45 8.17
C ASN A 191 0.76 10.67 9.02
N CYS A 192 1.31 9.56 8.50
CA CYS A 192 2.44 8.87 9.11
C CYS A 192 3.77 9.43 8.60
N THR A 193 4.86 9.09 9.26
CA THR A 193 6.21 9.31 8.74
C THR A 193 6.34 8.74 7.34
N ASP A 194 7.01 9.46 6.47
CA ASP A 194 7.15 9.15 5.04
C ASP A 194 8.16 8.01 4.82
N TRP A 195 7.79 6.81 5.23
CA TRP A 195 8.53 5.59 4.93
C TRP A 195 8.48 5.29 3.42
N PRO A 196 9.56 4.70 2.83
CA PRO A 196 9.54 4.34 1.42
C PRO A 196 8.38 3.41 1.09
N GLU A 197 7.77 3.60 -0.09
CA GLU A 197 6.82 2.63 -0.65
C GLU A 197 7.50 1.28 -0.95
N ASN A 198 6.71 0.23 -1.18
CA ASN A 198 7.23 -1.14 -1.32
C ASN A 198 8.31 -1.26 -2.40
N LEU A 199 8.15 -0.60 -3.55
CA LEU A 199 9.15 -0.65 -4.62
C LEU A 199 10.47 0.03 -4.21
N ALA A 200 10.40 1.14 -3.48
CA ALA A 200 11.57 1.82 -2.94
C ALA A 200 12.23 1.03 -1.81
N LEU A 201 11.44 0.33 -0.98
CA LEU A 201 11.98 -0.64 -0.01
C LEU A 201 12.69 -1.77 -0.74
N ALA A 202 12.10 -2.33 -1.81
CA ALA A 202 12.71 -3.39 -2.61
C ALA A 202 14.04 -2.95 -3.24
N ALA A 203 14.16 -1.69 -3.67
CA ALA A 203 15.40 -1.14 -4.22
C ALA A 203 16.56 -1.12 -3.21
N THR A 204 16.30 -1.26 -1.93
CA THR A 204 17.35 -1.45 -0.92
C THR A 204 17.98 -2.85 -0.97
N PHE A 205 17.27 -3.85 -1.47
CA PHE A 205 17.62 -5.27 -1.40
C PHE A 205 17.97 -5.73 0.02
N ASP A 206 17.42 -5.05 1.01
CA ASP A 206 17.71 -5.24 2.43
C ASP A 206 16.40 -5.46 3.23
N PRO A 207 16.02 -6.72 3.52
CA PRO A 207 14.80 -7.02 4.26
C PRO A 207 14.76 -6.40 5.67
N ASP A 208 15.90 -6.12 6.29
CA ASP A 208 15.93 -5.48 7.61
C ASP A 208 15.38 -4.04 7.54
N VAL A 209 15.57 -3.32 6.41
CA VAL A 209 14.97 -1.99 6.19
C VAL A 209 13.44 -2.10 6.07
N ALA A 210 12.92 -3.12 5.40
CA ALA A 210 11.48 -3.35 5.32
C ALA A 210 10.87 -3.68 6.70
N ARG A 211 11.57 -4.47 7.51
CA ARG A 211 11.15 -4.78 8.89
C ARG A 211 11.09 -3.52 9.75
N GLU A 212 12.10 -2.64 9.65
CA GLU A 212 12.15 -1.38 10.38
C GLU A 212 11.01 -0.45 9.96
N ALA A 213 10.76 -0.34 8.65
CA ALA A 213 9.62 0.42 8.12
C ALA A 213 8.28 -0.13 8.64
N GLY A 214 8.08 -1.45 8.62
CA GLY A 214 6.89 -2.09 9.16
C GLY A 214 6.65 -1.78 10.64
N ALA A 215 7.70 -1.84 11.46
CA ALA A 215 7.60 -1.51 12.89
C ALA A 215 7.27 -0.02 13.13
N GLY A 216 7.84 0.89 12.33
CA GLY A 216 7.53 2.32 12.40
C GLY A 216 6.08 2.61 12.01
N ILE A 217 5.62 2.02 10.90
CA ILE A 217 4.24 2.12 10.42
C ILE A 217 3.26 1.57 11.47
N ALA A 218 3.55 0.39 12.04
CA ALA A 218 2.69 -0.23 13.06
C ALA A 218 2.52 0.69 14.27
N ARG A 219 3.59 1.25 14.78
CA ARG A 219 3.53 2.16 15.92
C ARG A 219 2.62 3.36 15.64
N GLU A 220 2.84 4.08 14.55
CA GLU A 220 2.08 5.28 14.23
C GLU A 220 0.61 4.99 13.92
N MET A 221 0.32 3.91 13.22
CA MET A 221 -1.07 3.49 12.96
C MET A 221 -1.79 3.11 14.26
N ARG A 222 -1.11 2.39 15.18
CA ARG A 222 -1.69 2.06 16.50
C ARG A 222 -1.98 3.31 17.34
N GLU A 223 -1.13 4.33 17.28
CA GLU A 223 -1.36 5.62 17.94
C GLU A 223 -2.60 6.36 17.41
N MET A 224 -3.01 6.11 16.16
CA MET A 224 -4.26 6.62 15.57
C MET A 224 -5.48 5.71 15.81
N GLY A 225 -5.30 4.57 16.47
CA GLY A 225 -6.37 3.59 16.73
C GLY A 225 -6.58 2.58 15.60
N ILE A 226 -5.72 2.57 14.57
CA ILE A 226 -5.77 1.61 13.46
C ILE A 226 -5.15 0.30 13.93
N SER A 227 -5.77 -0.83 13.60
CA SER A 227 -5.32 -2.18 14.01
C SER A 227 -5.14 -3.15 12.85
N THR A 228 -5.51 -2.76 11.62
CA THR A 228 -5.29 -3.57 10.40
C THR A 228 -4.65 -2.73 9.29
N TYR A 229 -3.61 -3.30 8.69
CA TYR A 229 -2.92 -2.80 7.52
C TYR A 229 -3.36 -3.64 6.30
N LEU A 230 -4.05 -3.01 5.32
CA LEU A 230 -4.53 -3.69 4.11
C LEU A 230 -3.39 -3.93 3.12
N GLY A 231 -2.43 -4.70 3.54
CA GLY A 231 -1.20 -4.97 2.81
C GLY A 231 -0.22 -5.85 3.62
N PRO A 232 1.01 -5.97 3.09
CA PRO A 232 1.53 -5.37 1.87
C PRO A 232 0.90 -5.93 0.59
N GLN A 233 0.97 -5.15 -0.51
CA GLN A 233 0.75 -5.67 -1.84
C GLN A 233 1.99 -6.49 -2.23
N THR A 234 1.83 -7.82 -2.30
CA THR A 234 2.93 -8.75 -2.53
C THR A 234 2.87 -9.45 -3.89
N ASP A 235 2.01 -8.95 -4.78
CA ASP A 235 2.00 -9.40 -6.17
C ASP A 235 3.38 -9.26 -6.80
N VAL A 236 3.76 -10.22 -7.65
CA VAL A 236 4.96 -10.10 -8.49
C VAL A 236 4.60 -9.28 -9.72
N ALA A 237 5.27 -8.14 -9.91
CA ALA A 237 4.99 -7.22 -11.01
C ALA A 237 5.79 -7.60 -12.26
N SER A 238 5.37 -8.65 -12.96
CA SER A 238 6.09 -9.19 -14.11
C SER A 238 5.88 -8.41 -15.41
N ASP A 239 4.77 -7.66 -15.57
CA ASP A 239 4.58 -6.79 -16.74
C ASP A 239 4.97 -5.34 -16.43
N PRO A 240 5.94 -4.74 -17.15
CA PRO A 240 6.42 -3.37 -16.88
C PRO A 240 5.37 -2.29 -17.13
N ARG A 241 4.30 -2.58 -17.86
CA ARG A 241 3.21 -1.66 -18.17
C ARG A 241 2.16 -1.58 -17.07
N TRP A 242 2.20 -2.51 -16.11
CA TRP A 242 1.21 -2.57 -15.04
C TRP A 242 1.34 -1.39 -14.08
N GLN A 243 0.28 -0.60 -13.94
CA GLN A 243 0.33 0.67 -13.20
C GLN A 243 0.42 0.56 -11.69
N ARG A 244 0.16 -0.63 -11.14
CA ARG A 244 0.30 -0.87 -9.70
C ARG A 244 1.68 -1.42 -9.33
N PHE A 245 2.64 -1.31 -10.23
CA PHE A 245 4.01 -1.78 -10.04
C PHE A 245 4.64 -1.21 -8.76
N SER A 246 4.49 0.10 -8.49
CA SER A 246 5.06 0.78 -7.31
C SER A 246 4.54 0.23 -5.98
N GLY A 247 3.32 -0.30 -5.94
CA GLY A 247 2.75 -0.91 -4.74
C GLY A 247 3.37 -2.25 -4.36
N THR A 248 4.19 -2.85 -5.24
CA THR A 248 4.79 -4.18 -5.10
C THR A 248 6.26 -4.09 -4.72
N PHE A 249 6.88 -5.25 -4.45
CA PHE A 249 8.34 -5.35 -4.26
C PHE A 249 9.10 -5.62 -5.57
N GLY A 250 8.51 -5.26 -6.71
CA GLY A 250 9.11 -5.45 -8.03
C GLY A 250 8.78 -6.79 -8.66
N GLU A 251 9.63 -7.20 -9.61
CA GLU A 251 9.34 -8.34 -10.47
C GLU A 251 9.95 -9.68 -10.03
N ASP A 252 10.87 -9.70 -9.06
CA ASP A 252 11.56 -10.91 -8.66
C ASP A 252 10.87 -11.63 -7.50
N PRO A 253 10.48 -12.92 -7.66
CA PRO A 253 9.76 -13.65 -6.62
C PRO A 253 10.56 -13.85 -5.32
N ALA A 254 11.88 -13.99 -5.38
CA ALA A 254 12.70 -14.22 -4.20
C ALA A 254 12.90 -12.93 -3.39
N LEU A 255 13.13 -11.81 -4.07
CA LEU A 255 13.20 -10.50 -3.42
C LEU A 255 11.84 -10.14 -2.81
N SER A 256 10.76 -10.27 -3.58
CA SER A 256 9.39 -9.99 -3.10
C SER A 256 9.02 -10.84 -1.90
N ARG A 257 9.39 -12.13 -1.89
CA ARG A 257 9.22 -13.04 -0.75
C ARG A 257 9.89 -12.49 0.52
N ASP A 258 11.18 -12.16 0.43
CA ASP A 258 11.96 -11.78 1.60
C ASP A 258 11.56 -10.38 2.12
N MET A 259 11.25 -9.45 1.22
CA MET A 259 10.77 -8.11 1.58
C MET A 259 9.37 -8.15 2.21
N CYS A 260 8.44 -8.93 1.63
CA CYS A 260 7.10 -9.14 2.18
C CYS A 260 7.16 -9.76 3.59
N ARG A 261 7.96 -10.83 3.76
CA ARG A 261 8.15 -11.49 5.05
C ARG A 261 8.62 -10.50 6.11
N ALA A 262 9.67 -9.73 5.79
CA ALA A 262 10.26 -8.79 6.72
C ALA A 262 9.31 -7.64 7.10
N LEU A 263 8.58 -7.09 6.11
CA LEU A 263 7.60 -6.05 6.36
C LEU A 263 6.44 -6.57 7.25
N CYS A 264 5.91 -7.75 6.94
CA CYS A 264 4.87 -8.38 7.79
C CYS A 264 5.36 -8.66 9.21
N ASP A 265 6.60 -9.11 9.37
CA ASP A 265 7.21 -9.26 10.70
C ASP A 265 7.26 -7.93 11.47
N GLY A 266 7.67 -6.85 10.80
CA GLY A 266 7.68 -5.52 11.39
C GLY A 266 6.29 -5.01 11.78
N LEU A 267 5.29 -5.24 10.93
CA LEU A 267 3.91 -4.84 11.17
C LEU A 267 3.26 -5.61 12.33
N GLN A 268 3.52 -6.92 12.44
CA GLN A 268 2.79 -7.80 13.37
C GLN A 268 3.48 -8.00 14.70
N SER A 269 4.80 -7.83 14.78
CA SER A 269 5.54 -8.11 16.01
C SER A 269 5.48 -6.96 17.01
N THR A 270 4.96 -7.25 18.20
CA THR A 270 5.16 -6.40 19.37
C THR A 270 6.54 -6.68 19.94
N VAL A 271 7.35 -5.64 20.16
CA VAL A 271 8.67 -5.77 20.76
C VAL A 271 8.70 -5.21 22.18
N ASP A 272 9.51 -5.82 23.07
CA ASP A 272 9.70 -5.31 24.41
C ASP A 272 10.75 -4.17 24.47
N GLU A 273 10.99 -3.66 25.68
CA GLU A 273 11.99 -2.59 25.94
C GLU A 273 13.44 -2.97 25.57
N ASN A 274 13.73 -4.25 25.38
CA ASN A 274 15.02 -4.75 24.94
C ASN A 274 15.09 -4.98 23.43
N GLY A 275 13.97 -4.77 22.72
CA GLY A 275 13.80 -5.04 21.29
C GLY A 275 13.60 -6.51 20.95
N GLU A 276 13.21 -7.34 21.94
CA GLU A 276 12.91 -8.74 21.69
C GLU A 276 11.45 -8.90 21.23
N ASP A 277 11.26 -9.64 20.15
CA ASP A 277 9.94 -9.99 19.63
C ASP A 277 9.14 -10.75 20.70
N GLN A 278 7.95 -10.25 21.00
CA GLN A 278 6.97 -10.86 21.91
C GLN A 278 5.82 -11.56 21.17
N GLY A 279 5.82 -11.49 19.83
CA GLY A 279 4.71 -11.92 18.99
C GLY A 279 3.57 -10.89 19.01
N TRP A 280 2.35 -11.39 19.03
CA TRP A 280 1.15 -10.57 19.06
C TRP A 280 0.99 -9.74 20.33
N GLY A 281 0.52 -8.50 20.19
CA GLY A 281 0.25 -7.60 21.32
C GLY A 281 -0.31 -6.25 20.87
N THR A 282 -0.37 -5.29 21.80
CA THR A 282 -0.96 -3.96 21.55
C THR A 282 -0.16 -3.09 20.59
N GLY A 283 1.10 -3.44 20.31
CA GLY A 283 1.91 -2.80 19.26
C GLY A 283 1.71 -3.40 17.86
N SER A 284 0.96 -4.49 17.74
CA SER A 284 0.78 -5.24 16.50
C SER A 284 -0.30 -4.63 15.60
N LEU A 285 -0.10 -4.71 14.28
CA LEU A 285 -1.15 -4.58 13.26
C LEU A 285 -1.45 -5.97 12.68
N VAL A 286 -2.68 -6.20 12.28
CA VAL A 286 -3.03 -7.28 11.37
C VAL A 286 -2.49 -6.94 9.98
N ALA A 287 -1.63 -7.77 9.39
CA ALA A 287 -1.23 -7.65 8.00
C ALA A 287 -2.20 -8.47 7.13
N MET A 288 -2.87 -7.79 6.17
CA MET A 288 -3.74 -8.40 5.17
C MET A 288 -3.04 -8.37 3.81
N VAL A 289 -2.22 -9.37 3.54
CA VAL A 289 -1.44 -9.43 2.29
C VAL A 289 -2.31 -9.59 1.05
N LYS A 290 -1.93 -8.99 -0.08
CA LYS A 290 -2.76 -8.93 -1.29
C LYS A 290 -1.95 -8.96 -2.60
N HIS A 291 -2.55 -9.43 -3.71
CA HIS A 291 -3.90 -9.97 -3.92
C HIS A 291 -3.81 -11.44 -4.34
N TRP A 292 -4.30 -12.32 -3.52
CA TRP A 292 -4.22 -13.78 -3.71
C TRP A 292 -5.03 -14.27 -4.93
N PRO A 293 -4.50 -15.21 -5.76
CA PRO A 293 -3.14 -15.75 -5.71
C PRO A 293 -2.13 -14.92 -6.48
N ALA A 294 -2.53 -14.00 -7.36
CA ALA A 294 -1.73 -13.02 -8.09
C ALA A 294 -2.62 -12.07 -8.91
N GLU A 295 -2.23 -10.81 -9.07
CA GLU A 295 -2.93 -9.82 -9.88
C GLU A 295 -2.06 -9.24 -11.01
N GLY A 296 -0.73 -9.34 -10.93
CA GLY A 296 0.23 -8.72 -11.85
C GLY A 296 0.09 -9.09 -13.33
N PRO A 297 -0.20 -10.34 -13.75
CA PRO A 297 -0.11 -10.76 -15.13
C PRO A 297 -1.36 -10.45 -15.97
N GLY A 298 -1.85 -9.21 -15.91
CA GLY A 298 -2.89 -8.73 -16.81
C GLY A 298 -2.41 -8.64 -18.25
N GLU A 299 -3.15 -9.18 -19.24
CA GLU A 299 -2.73 -9.17 -20.64
C GLU A 299 -2.42 -7.76 -21.15
N GLY A 300 -1.17 -7.53 -21.57
CA GLY A 300 -0.69 -6.21 -22.01
C GLY A 300 -0.58 -5.18 -20.88
N GLY A 301 -0.37 -5.62 -19.66
CA GLY A 301 -0.21 -4.76 -18.47
C GLY A 301 -1.52 -4.16 -17.95
N ARG A 302 -2.68 -4.66 -18.36
CA ARG A 302 -3.98 -4.15 -17.94
C ARG A 302 -4.23 -4.45 -16.47
N GLU A 303 -4.83 -3.48 -15.82
CA GLU A 303 -5.16 -3.51 -14.40
C GLU A 303 -6.55 -4.13 -14.17
N ALA A 304 -6.73 -4.88 -13.08
CA ALA A 304 -7.89 -5.75 -12.86
C ALA A 304 -9.21 -5.06 -12.46
N HIS A 305 -9.16 -3.79 -12.06
CA HIS A 305 -10.36 -3.07 -11.62
C HIS A 305 -11.38 -2.83 -12.74
N PRO A 306 -10.97 -2.39 -13.95
CA PRO A 306 -11.88 -2.30 -15.09
C PRO A 306 -12.16 -3.66 -15.72
N GLU A 307 -13.29 -3.79 -16.39
CA GLU A 307 -13.67 -5.00 -17.13
C GLU A 307 -12.62 -5.40 -18.17
N GLY A 308 -12.00 -4.40 -18.83
CA GLY A 308 -10.96 -4.62 -19.83
C GLY A 308 -9.76 -5.39 -19.33
N GLY A 309 -9.45 -5.33 -18.04
CA GLY A 309 -8.32 -5.99 -17.40
C GLY A 309 -8.68 -7.17 -16.49
N LYS A 310 -9.92 -7.67 -16.50
CA LYS A 310 -10.37 -8.71 -15.55
C LYS A 310 -9.66 -10.06 -15.66
N TYR A 311 -8.89 -10.31 -16.72
CA TYR A 311 -8.20 -11.57 -16.95
C TYR A 311 -6.71 -11.46 -16.65
N ALA A 312 -6.22 -12.31 -15.75
CA ALA A 312 -4.81 -12.63 -15.62
C ALA A 312 -4.46 -13.79 -16.57
N VAL A 313 -3.35 -13.69 -17.27
CA VAL A 313 -2.92 -14.64 -18.30
C VAL A 313 -1.54 -15.21 -17.98
N TYR A 314 -1.31 -16.47 -18.36
CA TYR A 314 -0.08 -17.20 -18.02
C TYR A 314 0.57 -17.85 -19.24
N PRO A 315 0.99 -17.05 -20.25
CA PRO A 315 1.58 -17.58 -21.47
C PRO A 315 2.93 -18.28 -21.25
N GLY A 316 3.61 -17.98 -20.15
CA GLY A 316 4.86 -18.62 -19.73
C GLY A 316 4.68 -19.85 -18.86
N ASN A 317 3.44 -20.22 -18.48
CA ASN A 317 3.11 -21.28 -17.52
C ASN A 317 3.82 -21.09 -16.16
N ASN A 318 3.89 -19.85 -15.68
CA ASN A 318 4.66 -19.50 -14.49
C ASN A 318 3.77 -19.10 -13.29
N PHE A 319 2.51 -19.53 -13.29
CA PHE A 319 1.54 -19.25 -12.22
C PHE A 319 2.08 -19.54 -10.80
N GLU A 320 2.81 -20.65 -10.64
CA GLU A 320 3.36 -21.05 -9.35
C GLU A 320 4.37 -20.03 -8.79
N ALA A 321 5.19 -19.41 -9.65
CA ALA A 321 6.17 -18.43 -9.20
C ALA A 321 5.52 -17.20 -8.57
N LEU A 322 4.35 -16.81 -9.04
CA LEU A 322 3.64 -15.62 -8.57
C LEU A 322 3.06 -15.78 -7.15
N MET A 323 2.92 -17.02 -6.69
CA MET A 323 2.47 -17.34 -5.33
C MET A 323 3.60 -17.38 -4.30
N ILE A 324 4.87 -17.37 -4.72
CA ILE A 324 6.04 -17.48 -3.83
C ILE A 324 6.03 -16.42 -2.72
N PRO A 325 5.77 -15.12 -2.99
CA PRO A 325 5.78 -14.10 -1.95
C PRO A 325 4.69 -14.32 -0.88
N PHE A 326 3.56 -14.90 -1.27
CA PHE A 326 2.53 -15.31 -0.30
C PHE A 326 2.97 -16.52 0.50
N VAL A 327 3.25 -17.64 -0.19
CA VAL A 327 3.41 -18.96 0.42
C VAL A 327 4.70 -19.07 1.22
N ASP A 328 5.82 -18.60 0.67
CA ASP A 328 7.14 -18.68 1.29
C ASP A 328 7.54 -17.36 1.97
N GLY A 329 6.81 -16.28 1.74
CA GLY A 329 6.97 -14.98 2.38
C GLY A 329 5.97 -14.78 3.50
N ALA A 330 4.77 -14.30 3.15
CA ALA A 330 3.75 -13.89 4.11
C ALA A 330 3.24 -15.03 5.02
N PHE A 331 3.13 -16.26 4.51
CA PHE A 331 2.62 -17.39 5.30
C PHE A 331 3.71 -18.12 6.11
N LYS A 332 4.97 -17.68 6.00
CA LYS A 332 6.14 -18.24 6.73
C LYS A 332 6.99 -17.09 7.27
N LEU A 333 6.47 -16.36 8.27
CA LEU A 333 7.18 -15.27 8.91
C LEU A 333 8.31 -15.82 9.81
N ASP A 334 9.38 -15.03 9.96
CA ASP A 334 10.51 -15.37 10.84
C ASP A 334 10.21 -15.05 12.31
N GLY A 335 9.31 -14.08 12.57
CA GLY A 335 8.89 -13.65 13.89
C GLY A 335 7.93 -14.62 14.57
N LYS A 336 7.62 -14.35 15.84
CA LYS A 336 6.76 -15.23 16.67
C LYS A 336 5.30 -15.28 16.23
N THR A 337 4.85 -14.36 15.37
CA THR A 337 3.49 -14.38 14.81
C THR A 337 3.33 -15.47 13.73
N GLY A 338 4.42 -15.89 13.10
CA GLY A 338 4.58 -17.06 12.26
C GLY A 338 3.92 -16.99 10.88
N SER A 339 2.85 -16.21 10.71
CA SER A 339 2.13 -16.02 9.44
C SER A 339 1.44 -14.66 9.42
N ALA A 340 1.26 -14.08 8.23
CA ALA A 340 0.32 -12.97 8.05
C ALA A 340 -1.07 -13.38 8.53
N ALA A 341 -1.77 -12.46 9.20
CA ALA A 341 -3.05 -12.78 9.82
C ALA A 341 -4.19 -12.91 8.81
N GLU A 342 -4.11 -12.16 7.73
CA GLU A 342 -5.19 -12.08 6.74
C GLU A 342 -4.64 -12.04 5.31
N VAL A 343 -5.47 -12.44 4.36
CA VAL A 343 -5.18 -12.35 2.93
C VAL A 343 -6.39 -11.78 2.19
N MET A 344 -6.15 -10.89 1.23
CA MET A 344 -7.18 -10.37 0.34
C MET A 344 -7.09 -11.08 -1.01
N THR A 345 -8.23 -11.56 -1.53
CA THR A 345 -8.28 -12.22 -2.84
C THR A 345 -8.25 -11.19 -3.98
N SER A 346 -7.63 -11.54 -5.10
CA SER A 346 -7.60 -10.71 -6.30
C SER A 346 -8.96 -10.62 -7.00
N TYR A 347 -9.19 -9.53 -7.70
CA TYR A 347 -10.32 -9.41 -8.65
C TYR A 347 -10.23 -10.39 -9.81
N THR A 348 -9.01 -10.76 -10.22
CA THR A 348 -8.75 -11.40 -11.51
C THR A 348 -9.39 -12.76 -11.66
N ILE A 349 -9.82 -13.03 -12.90
CA ILE A 349 -10.08 -14.36 -13.40
C ILE A 349 -8.75 -14.92 -13.92
N ALA A 350 -8.23 -15.97 -13.32
CA ALA A 350 -7.07 -16.67 -13.85
C ALA A 350 -7.48 -17.43 -15.12
N TRP A 351 -6.91 -17.00 -16.26
CA TRP A 351 -7.37 -17.47 -17.56
C TRP A 351 -6.68 -18.75 -17.98
N SER A 352 -7.45 -19.78 -18.29
CA SER A 352 -7.03 -20.92 -19.11
C SER A 352 -8.21 -21.45 -19.91
N GLU A 353 -7.95 -22.01 -21.10
CA GLU A 353 -9.02 -22.60 -21.93
C GLU A 353 -9.54 -23.93 -21.38
N ASP A 354 -8.72 -24.65 -20.64
CA ASP A 354 -9.01 -25.99 -20.11
C ASP A 354 -9.33 -26.02 -18.61
N GLY A 355 -9.36 -24.86 -17.96
CA GLY A 355 -9.66 -24.74 -16.52
C GLY A 355 -8.51 -25.14 -15.59
N GLU A 356 -7.26 -25.12 -16.07
CA GLU A 356 -6.06 -25.45 -15.29
C GLU A 356 -5.96 -24.61 -14.00
N TYR A 357 -6.41 -23.34 -14.06
CA TYR A 357 -6.34 -22.41 -12.93
C TYR A 357 -7.70 -22.23 -12.22
N GLY A 358 -8.57 -23.22 -12.34
CA GLY A 358 -9.89 -23.25 -11.70
C GLY A 358 -11.00 -22.60 -12.53
N GLU A 359 -12.05 -22.23 -11.87
CA GLU A 359 -13.24 -21.65 -12.46
C GLU A 359 -12.95 -20.25 -13.04
N LEU A 360 -13.63 -19.91 -14.15
CA LEU A 360 -13.52 -18.60 -14.78
C LEU A 360 -14.33 -17.54 -14.00
N VAL A 361 -13.98 -17.36 -12.74
CA VAL A 361 -14.54 -16.35 -11.84
C VAL A 361 -13.45 -15.60 -11.11
N GLY A 362 -13.78 -14.43 -10.57
CA GLY A 362 -12.88 -13.67 -9.70
C GLY A 362 -12.37 -14.54 -8.54
N SER A 363 -11.16 -14.27 -8.08
CA SER A 363 -10.47 -15.16 -7.15
C SER A 363 -11.25 -15.44 -5.87
N GLY A 364 -12.03 -14.46 -5.35
CA GLY A 364 -12.88 -14.63 -4.16
C GLY A 364 -14.11 -15.51 -4.35
N PHE A 365 -14.39 -15.96 -5.57
CA PHE A 365 -15.50 -16.86 -5.90
C PHE A 365 -15.02 -18.26 -6.34
N SER A 366 -13.71 -18.51 -6.38
CA SER A 366 -13.15 -19.74 -6.91
C SER A 366 -12.85 -20.75 -5.81
N GLU A 367 -13.49 -21.93 -5.89
CA GLU A 367 -13.21 -23.06 -5.00
C GLU A 367 -11.74 -23.49 -5.15
N TYR A 368 -11.22 -23.53 -6.37
CA TYR A 368 -9.83 -23.90 -6.62
C TYR A 368 -8.85 -22.95 -5.92
N LYS A 369 -9.04 -21.63 -6.04
CA LYS A 369 -8.09 -20.66 -5.51
C LYS A 369 -8.18 -20.50 -3.99
N VAL A 370 -9.37 -20.54 -3.42
CA VAL A 370 -9.58 -20.34 -1.99
C VAL A 370 -9.53 -21.68 -1.24
N THR A 371 -10.34 -22.66 -1.60
CA THR A 371 -10.39 -23.94 -0.87
C THR A 371 -9.17 -24.81 -1.20
N GLU A 372 -8.93 -25.09 -2.50
CA GLU A 372 -7.90 -26.05 -2.87
C GLU A 372 -6.46 -25.50 -2.72
N LEU A 373 -6.18 -24.30 -3.18
CA LEU A 373 -4.85 -23.71 -3.07
C LEU A 373 -4.62 -23.12 -1.67
N LEU A 374 -5.40 -22.09 -1.27
CA LEU A 374 -5.12 -21.33 -0.06
C LEU A 374 -5.23 -22.21 1.20
N ARG A 375 -6.37 -22.94 1.34
CA ARG A 375 -6.65 -23.73 2.55
C ARG A 375 -6.01 -25.11 2.54
N ASN A 376 -6.25 -25.91 1.48
CA ASN A 376 -5.85 -27.32 1.47
C ASN A 376 -4.37 -27.49 1.13
N ARG A 377 -3.89 -26.86 0.05
CA ARG A 377 -2.50 -27.05 -0.41
C ARG A 377 -1.50 -26.28 0.45
N PHE A 378 -1.77 -25.00 0.73
CA PHE A 378 -0.81 -24.16 1.46
C PHE A 378 -1.16 -23.95 2.93
N GLY A 379 -2.30 -24.46 3.40
CA GLY A 379 -2.65 -24.55 4.81
C GLY A 379 -2.85 -23.22 5.54
N PHE A 380 -3.17 -22.14 4.82
CA PHE A 380 -3.38 -20.83 5.43
C PHE A 380 -4.57 -20.84 6.37
N GLN A 381 -4.36 -20.43 7.63
CA GLN A 381 -5.36 -20.47 8.70
C GLN A 381 -5.97 -19.11 9.03
N GLY A 382 -5.39 -18.02 8.52
CA GLY A 382 -5.89 -16.67 8.75
C GLY A 382 -7.19 -16.35 8.01
N ALA A 383 -7.74 -15.18 8.21
CA ALA A 383 -8.95 -14.76 7.50
C ALA A 383 -8.68 -14.44 6.03
N ALA A 384 -9.65 -14.76 5.16
CA ALA A 384 -9.65 -14.39 3.75
C ALA A 384 -10.72 -13.33 3.50
N CYS A 385 -10.32 -12.19 2.94
CA CYS A 385 -11.20 -11.09 2.58
C CYS A 385 -11.31 -11.00 1.06
N THR A 386 -12.48 -10.63 0.52
CA THR A 386 -12.55 -10.21 -0.89
C THR A 386 -11.88 -8.86 -1.07
N ASP A 387 -11.44 -8.54 -2.27
CA ASP A 387 -11.20 -7.16 -2.63
C ASP A 387 -12.54 -6.39 -2.69
N TRP A 388 -12.50 -5.07 -2.91
CA TRP A 388 -13.64 -4.17 -2.69
C TRP A 388 -14.73 -4.29 -3.75
N SER A 389 -15.98 -4.32 -3.27
CA SER A 389 -17.20 -4.18 -4.11
C SER A 389 -17.49 -5.34 -5.06
N VAL A 390 -16.89 -6.52 -4.85
CA VAL A 390 -17.14 -7.70 -5.71
C VAL A 390 -18.57 -8.25 -5.62
N LEU A 391 -19.32 -7.89 -4.57
CA LEU A 391 -20.70 -8.30 -4.40
C LEU A 391 -21.70 -7.41 -5.16
N ASN A 392 -21.29 -6.20 -5.56
CA ASN A 392 -22.19 -5.22 -6.16
C ASN A 392 -22.71 -5.69 -7.52
N ASP A 393 -23.94 -5.29 -7.84
CA ASP A 393 -24.50 -5.50 -9.16
C ASP A 393 -23.74 -4.72 -10.23
N VAL A 394 -23.77 -5.23 -11.45
CA VAL A 394 -23.17 -4.59 -12.62
C VAL A 394 -23.79 -3.22 -12.85
N ASP A 395 -22.95 -2.20 -12.89
CA ASP A 395 -23.34 -0.89 -13.39
C ASP A 395 -23.33 -0.88 -14.92
N PRO A 396 -24.51 -0.82 -15.58
CA PRO A 396 -24.57 -0.85 -17.02
C PRO A 396 -23.97 0.40 -17.68
N THR A 397 -23.70 1.45 -16.88
CA THR A 397 -23.02 2.65 -17.38
C THR A 397 -21.51 2.48 -17.38
N GLY A 398 -20.96 1.55 -16.59
CA GLY A 398 -19.53 1.33 -16.41
C GLY A 398 -18.79 2.47 -15.71
N VAL A 399 -19.54 3.38 -15.05
CA VAL A 399 -19.01 4.52 -14.32
C VAL A 399 -18.67 4.18 -12.88
N THR A 400 -19.49 3.31 -12.24
CA THR A 400 -19.25 2.82 -10.89
C THR A 400 -18.54 1.47 -10.88
N SER A 401 -17.86 1.19 -9.77
CA SER A 401 -17.13 -0.05 -9.61
C SER A 401 -18.08 -1.21 -9.35
N TYR A 402 -18.15 -2.13 -10.26
CA TYR A 402 -18.58 -3.49 -9.99
C TYR A 402 -17.46 -4.42 -10.44
N ARG A 403 -17.19 -5.47 -9.72
CA ARG A 403 -16.05 -6.33 -9.97
C ARG A 403 -16.38 -7.79 -9.69
N CYS A 404 -17.65 -8.15 -9.93
CA CYS A 404 -18.15 -9.50 -9.76
C CYS A 404 -17.81 -10.38 -10.97
N TRP A 405 -16.53 -10.39 -11.35
CA TRP A 405 -16.06 -11.02 -12.57
C TRP A 405 -16.40 -12.53 -12.61
N GLY A 406 -17.06 -12.94 -13.67
CA GLY A 406 -17.52 -14.31 -13.90
C GLY A 406 -18.84 -14.66 -13.23
N VAL A 407 -19.43 -13.77 -12.41
CA VAL A 407 -20.73 -13.91 -11.75
C VAL A 407 -21.58 -12.65 -11.95
N GLU A 408 -21.49 -12.06 -13.15
CA GLU A 408 -22.11 -10.78 -13.48
C GLU A 408 -23.59 -10.91 -13.86
N ASP A 409 -24.03 -12.07 -14.39
CA ASP A 409 -25.38 -12.26 -14.94
C ASP A 409 -26.47 -11.99 -13.87
N PRO A 410 -27.26 -10.91 -13.99
CA PRO A 410 -28.27 -10.55 -12.99
C PRO A 410 -29.47 -11.50 -12.94
N ASP A 411 -29.67 -12.31 -13.97
CA ASP A 411 -30.73 -13.34 -13.97
C ASP A 411 -30.33 -14.58 -13.15
N GLU A 412 -29.05 -14.81 -13.00
CA GLU A 412 -28.46 -15.92 -12.23
C GLU A 412 -27.97 -15.48 -10.86
N TRP A 413 -27.27 -14.34 -10.79
CA TRP A 413 -26.58 -13.84 -9.62
C TRP A 413 -27.17 -12.53 -9.09
N ASN A 414 -27.28 -12.45 -7.77
CA ASN A 414 -27.55 -11.21 -7.05
C ASN A 414 -26.52 -11.07 -5.92
N PRO A 415 -26.40 -9.92 -5.24
CA PRO A 415 -25.42 -9.72 -4.19
C PRO A 415 -25.40 -10.79 -3.09
N ALA A 416 -26.58 -11.29 -2.66
CA ALA A 416 -26.65 -12.33 -1.63
C ALA A 416 -26.12 -13.68 -2.12
N LYS A 417 -26.43 -14.08 -3.35
CA LYS A 417 -25.89 -15.32 -3.94
C LYS A 417 -24.37 -15.24 -4.16
N ARG A 418 -23.84 -14.07 -4.55
CA ARG A 418 -22.39 -13.86 -4.65
C ARG A 418 -21.74 -13.99 -3.28
N ALA A 419 -22.35 -13.42 -2.24
CA ALA A 419 -21.87 -13.56 -0.86
C ALA A 419 -21.94 -15.03 -0.39
N SER A 420 -23.05 -15.73 -0.68
CA SER A 420 -23.20 -17.17 -0.38
C SER A 420 -22.09 -18.00 -1.05
N LEU A 421 -21.83 -17.76 -2.34
CA LEU A 421 -20.74 -18.41 -3.07
C LEU A 421 -19.37 -18.11 -2.42
N ALA A 422 -19.05 -16.85 -2.13
CA ALA A 422 -17.79 -16.47 -1.53
C ALA A 422 -17.57 -17.17 -0.16
N VAL A 423 -18.62 -17.21 0.68
CA VAL A 423 -18.54 -17.91 1.97
C VAL A 423 -18.39 -19.42 1.76
N SER A 424 -19.11 -20.02 0.82
CA SER A 424 -19.04 -21.46 0.56
C SER A 424 -17.67 -21.93 0.09
N VAL A 425 -16.91 -21.09 -0.63
CA VAL A 425 -15.54 -21.40 -1.05
C VAL A 425 -14.49 -21.05 0.01
N GLY A 426 -14.89 -20.48 1.16
CA GLY A 426 -14.00 -20.26 2.30
C GLY A 426 -13.47 -18.82 2.47
N VAL A 427 -14.12 -17.82 1.87
CA VAL A 427 -13.89 -16.40 2.15
C VAL A 427 -14.64 -16.01 3.42
N ASP A 428 -14.00 -15.24 4.28
CA ASP A 428 -14.47 -14.89 5.61
C ASP A 428 -15.05 -13.48 5.70
N GLN A 429 -14.64 -12.57 4.82
CA GLN A 429 -15.00 -11.16 4.90
C GLN A 429 -15.20 -10.54 3.51
N MET A 430 -16.15 -9.60 3.41
CA MET A 430 -16.56 -8.97 2.16
C MET A 430 -16.12 -7.52 2.10
N GLY A 431 -15.08 -7.23 1.31
CA GLY A 431 -14.53 -5.89 1.14
C GLY A 431 -15.53 -4.93 0.50
N GLY A 432 -15.69 -3.73 1.11
CA GLY A 432 -16.66 -2.72 0.67
C GLY A 432 -18.13 -3.08 0.92
N CYS A 433 -18.41 -4.12 1.68
CA CYS A 433 -19.77 -4.47 2.08
C CYS A 433 -20.26 -3.57 3.22
N ASN A 434 -21.33 -2.83 2.97
CA ASN A 434 -21.95 -1.91 3.92
C ASN A 434 -23.32 -2.40 4.44
N ASP A 435 -23.81 -3.54 4.00
CA ASP A 435 -25.13 -4.05 4.33
C ASP A 435 -25.05 -5.46 4.96
N PRO A 436 -25.06 -5.56 6.31
CA PRO A 436 -25.08 -6.85 6.99
C PRO A 436 -26.30 -7.73 6.65
N GLN A 437 -27.40 -7.12 6.27
CA GLN A 437 -28.60 -7.89 5.90
C GLN A 437 -28.38 -8.74 4.63
N LEU A 438 -27.45 -8.29 3.77
CA LEU A 438 -27.02 -9.07 2.61
C LEU A 438 -26.37 -10.39 3.02
N LEU A 439 -25.53 -10.38 4.07
CA LEU A 439 -24.88 -11.59 4.61
C LEU A 439 -25.89 -12.49 5.36
N VAL A 440 -26.90 -11.90 6.02
CA VAL A 440 -28.00 -12.68 6.59
C VAL A 440 -28.77 -13.40 5.49
N SER A 441 -29.05 -12.72 4.36
CA SER A 441 -29.70 -13.36 3.22
C SER A 441 -28.84 -14.44 2.58
N ALA A 442 -27.51 -14.23 2.50
CA ALA A 442 -26.56 -15.26 2.04
C ALA A 442 -26.57 -16.49 2.97
N TYR A 443 -26.66 -16.29 4.29
CA TYR A 443 -26.84 -17.39 5.23
C TYR A 443 -28.14 -18.18 4.97
N GLU A 444 -29.27 -17.48 4.75
CA GLU A 444 -30.55 -18.12 4.41
C GLU A 444 -30.49 -18.95 3.11
N ASP A 445 -29.75 -18.43 2.10
CA ASP A 445 -29.50 -19.16 0.84
C ASP A 445 -28.68 -20.44 1.12
N MET A 446 -27.61 -20.34 1.92
CA MET A 446 -26.79 -21.50 2.32
C MET A 446 -27.59 -22.51 3.15
N VAL A 447 -28.45 -22.06 4.07
CA VAL A 447 -29.35 -22.95 4.83
C VAL A 447 -30.26 -23.76 3.91
N ALA A 448 -30.75 -23.12 2.84
CA ALA A 448 -31.61 -23.82 1.85
C ALA A 448 -30.80 -24.84 1.03
N GLU A 449 -29.50 -24.66 0.85
CA GLU A 449 -28.67 -25.55 0.04
C GLU A 449 -28.03 -26.69 0.86
N VAL A 450 -27.41 -26.39 2.00
CA VAL A 450 -26.63 -27.36 2.78
C VAL A 450 -27.24 -27.69 4.16
N GLY A 451 -28.23 -26.93 4.62
CA GLY A 451 -28.88 -27.07 5.91
C GLY A 451 -28.33 -26.12 6.98
N GLU A 452 -29.12 -25.93 8.06
CA GLU A 452 -28.84 -24.92 9.09
C GLU A 452 -27.53 -25.20 9.86
N GLU A 453 -27.21 -26.46 10.17
CA GLU A 453 -26.03 -26.83 10.94
C GLU A 453 -24.75 -26.52 10.18
N GLU A 454 -24.65 -26.92 8.90
CA GLU A 454 -23.46 -26.70 8.06
C GLU A 454 -23.30 -25.23 7.69
N ALA A 455 -24.39 -24.52 7.37
CA ALA A 455 -24.38 -23.08 7.12
C ALA A 455 -23.87 -22.29 8.36
N MET A 456 -24.38 -22.63 9.56
CA MET A 456 -23.97 -21.97 10.79
C MET A 456 -22.50 -22.30 11.15
N GLU A 457 -22.04 -23.52 10.89
CA GLU A 457 -20.62 -23.88 11.09
C GLU A 457 -19.71 -23.05 10.21
N SER A 458 -20.04 -22.83 8.94
CA SER A 458 -19.27 -22.00 7.99
C SER A 458 -19.19 -20.55 8.48
N PHE A 459 -20.32 -19.96 8.87
CA PHE A 459 -20.36 -18.58 9.37
C PHE A 459 -19.58 -18.40 10.68
N ARG A 460 -19.67 -19.36 11.61
CA ARG A 460 -18.89 -19.35 12.85
C ARG A 460 -17.41 -19.53 12.62
N ALA A 461 -17.01 -20.34 11.64
CA ALA A 461 -15.61 -20.50 11.27
C ALA A 461 -15.04 -19.19 10.73
N SER A 462 -15.79 -18.44 9.92
CA SER A 462 -15.41 -17.10 9.45
C SER A 462 -15.30 -16.10 10.62
N ALA A 463 -16.32 -16.06 11.50
CA ALA A 463 -16.29 -15.20 12.68
C ALA A 463 -15.07 -15.49 13.57
N LYS A 464 -14.74 -16.78 13.80
CA LYS A 464 -13.57 -17.19 14.57
C LYS A 464 -12.27 -16.65 13.96
N ARG A 465 -12.05 -16.81 12.64
CA ARG A 465 -10.84 -16.31 11.97
C ARG A 465 -10.71 -14.79 12.04
N LEU A 466 -11.82 -14.06 11.85
CA LEU A 466 -11.83 -12.60 11.97
C LEU A 466 -11.52 -12.15 13.40
N LEU A 467 -12.12 -12.79 14.41
CA LEU A 467 -11.92 -12.44 15.81
C LEU A 467 -10.48 -12.68 16.29
N LEU A 468 -9.70 -13.57 15.64
CA LEU A 468 -8.29 -13.74 15.96
C LEU A 468 -7.50 -12.44 15.84
N GLY A 469 -7.72 -11.65 14.78
CA GLY A 469 -7.09 -10.34 14.61
C GLY A 469 -7.40 -9.39 15.76
N TYR A 470 -8.63 -9.37 16.25
CA TYR A 470 -9.07 -8.52 17.36
C TYR A 470 -8.42 -8.91 18.70
N PHE A 471 -8.32 -10.21 19.00
CA PHE A 471 -7.67 -10.67 20.23
C PHE A 471 -6.15 -10.54 20.16
N ASN A 472 -5.55 -10.83 19.01
CA ASN A 472 -4.12 -10.76 18.79
C ASN A 472 -3.58 -9.33 18.93
N THR A 473 -4.30 -8.33 18.42
CA THR A 473 -3.92 -6.92 18.52
C THR A 473 -4.31 -6.28 19.87
N GLY A 474 -4.99 -7.00 20.74
CA GLY A 474 -5.37 -6.56 22.07
C GLY A 474 -6.43 -5.45 22.11
N ILE A 475 -7.17 -5.22 21.03
CA ILE A 475 -8.22 -4.18 21.01
C ILE A 475 -9.45 -4.53 21.87
N PHE A 476 -9.64 -5.78 22.26
CA PHE A 476 -10.61 -6.14 23.30
C PHE A 476 -10.23 -5.58 24.66
N GLU A 477 -8.97 -5.65 25.03
CA GLU A 477 -8.43 -5.16 26.27
C GLU A 477 -8.31 -3.64 26.26
N ASP A 478 -7.63 -3.11 25.22
CA ASP A 478 -7.21 -1.71 25.17
C ASP A 478 -7.55 -1.07 23.80
N PRO A 479 -8.83 -0.73 23.56
CA PRO A 479 -9.29 -0.17 22.27
C PRO A 479 -9.06 1.34 22.15
N TYR A 480 -8.76 2.05 23.26
CA TYR A 480 -8.61 3.50 23.26
C TYR A 480 -7.16 3.93 23.10
N VAL A 481 -6.94 5.06 22.47
CA VAL A 481 -5.61 5.60 22.18
C VAL A 481 -5.41 6.99 22.79
N ASP A 482 -4.16 7.33 23.08
CA ASP A 482 -3.79 8.63 23.65
C ASP A 482 -3.65 9.67 22.52
N VAL A 483 -4.58 10.62 22.50
CA VAL A 483 -4.66 11.69 21.49
C VAL A 483 -3.42 12.61 21.52
N ASP A 484 -2.83 12.83 22.70
CA ASP A 484 -1.64 13.69 22.81
C ASP A 484 -0.39 13.00 22.29
N VAL A 485 -0.32 11.66 22.34
CA VAL A 485 0.75 10.87 21.70
C VAL A 485 0.64 11.00 20.17
N ALA A 486 -0.54 10.76 19.59
CA ALA A 486 -0.74 10.92 18.14
C ALA A 486 -0.37 12.34 17.65
N ARG A 487 -0.75 13.38 18.44
CA ARG A 487 -0.38 14.76 18.15
C ARG A 487 1.13 15.03 18.25
N ALA A 488 1.81 14.41 19.21
CA ALA A 488 3.21 14.65 19.44
C ALA A 488 4.09 13.90 18.44
N ASP A 489 3.79 12.64 18.21
CA ASP A 489 4.65 11.77 17.41
C ASP A 489 4.37 11.86 15.91
N ILE A 490 3.12 12.07 15.50
CA ILE A 490 2.74 12.11 14.10
C ILE A 490 2.57 13.56 13.61
N ASP A 491 1.64 14.34 14.18
CA ASP A 491 1.35 15.68 13.66
C ASP A 491 2.51 16.68 13.79
N LYS A 492 3.31 16.58 14.86
CA LYS A 492 4.51 17.40 15.02
C LYS A 492 5.76 16.75 14.43
N GLY A 493 5.69 15.44 14.17
CA GLY A 493 6.77 14.61 13.66
C GLY A 493 7.75 14.14 14.75
N ASN A 494 8.02 12.86 14.72
CA ASN A 494 9.05 12.23 15.53
C ASN A 494 10.40 12.31 14.79
N GLU A 495 11.37 13.05 15.34
CA GLU A 495 12.66 13.28 14.68
C GLU A 495 13.42 11.97 14.37
N GLU A 496 13.30 10.96 15.24
CA GLU A 496 13.96 9.66 15.06
C GLU A 496 13.32 8.89 13.91
N SER A 497 11.99 8.83 13.83
CA SER A 497 11.24 8.19 12.73
C SER A 497 11.52 8.87 11.39
N ILE A 498 11.48 10.20 11.36
CA ILE A 498 11.76 10.98 10.15
C ILE A 498 13.20 10.72 9.66
N ALA A 499 14.16 10.67 10.57
CA ALA A 499 15.55 10.38 10.21
C ALA A 499 15.74 8.95 9.70
N ALA A 500 15.05 7.97 10.32
CA ALA A 500 15.10 6.57 9.89
C ALA A 500 14.44 6.38 8.51
N ALA A 501 13.28 6.98 8.30
CA ALA A 501 12.58 6.94 7.01
C ALA A 501 13.42 7.59 5.89
N LEU A 502 14.01 8.77 6.14
CA LEU A 502 14.91 9.40 5.17
C LEU A 502 16.14 8.53 4.87
N ALA A 503 16.72 7.88 5.88
CA ALA A 503 17.82 6.95 5.67
C ALA A 503 17.41 5.73 4.83
N ALA A 504 16.21 5.21 5.04
CA ALA A 504 15.66 4.15 4.22
C ALA A 504 15.40 4.60 2.77
N GLN A 505 14.84 5.81 2.58
CA GLN A 505 14.66 6.41 1.25
C GLN A 505 16.00 6.56 0.52
N VAL A 506 17.04 7.07 1.18
CA VAL A 506 18.38 7.22 0.59
C VAL A 506 18.96 5.88 0.14
N LYS A 507 18.79 4.82 0.93
CA LYS A 507 19.22 3.47 0.55
C LYS A 507 18.52 2.93 -0.69
N GLY A 508 17.28 3.36 -0.96
CA GLY A 508 16.49 2.95 -2.11
C GLY A 508 16.76 3.74 -3.39
N ILE A 509 17.57 4.81 -3.36
CA ILE A 509 17.92 5.55 -4.57
C ILE A 509 18.93 4.77 -5.40
N VAL A 510 18.58 4.49 -6.65
CA VAL A 510 19.42 3.77 -7.60
C VAL A 510 20.14 4.76 -8.52
N MET A 511 21.45 4.66 -8.64
CA MET A 511 22.20 5.41 -9.65
C MET A 511 22.46 4.52 -10.86
N LEU A 512 21.95 4.91 -12.03
CA LEU A 512 22.11 4.15 -13.29
C LEU A 512 23.33 4.63 -14.08
N LYS A 513 23.58 5.93 -14.09
CA LYS A 513 24.66 6.56 -14.87
C LYS A 513 25.37 7.60 -14.05
N ASN A 514 26.70 7.68 -14.21
CA ASN A 514 27.53 8.71 -13.57
C ASN A 514 28.80 8.94 -14.38
N SER A 515 28.67 9.54 -15.56
CA SER A 515 29.78 9.83 -16.47
C SER A 515 30.81 10.74 -15.81
N ASP A 516 32.09 10.41 -15.94
CA ASP A 516 33.22 11.16 -15.38
C ASP A 516 33.10 11.46 -13.85
N GLY A 517 32.21 10.75 -13.12
CA GLY A 517 32.02 10.94 -11.69
C GLY A 517 31.45 12.33 -11.34
N VAL A 518 30.45 12.81 -12.11
CA VAL A 518 29.80 14.11 -11.85
C VAL A 518 29.11 14.12 -10.49
N ILE A 519 28.56 12.99 -10.06
CA ILE A 519 28.04 12.78 -8.70
C ILE A 519 29.13 12.09 -7.89
N ARG A 520 29.60 12.76 -6.84
CA ARG A 520 30.71 12.30 -5.98
C ARG A 520 30.57 12.86 -4.58
N GLN A 521 31.36 12.33 -3.66
CA GLN A 521 31.38 12.82 -2.29
C GLN A 521 31.59 14.33 -2.24
N GLY A 522 30.66 15.02 -1.63
CA GLY A 522 30.67 16.45 -1.36
C GLY A 522 31.17 16.76 0.02
N SER A 523 31.05 18.03 0.42
CA SER A 523 31.38 18.51 1.76
C SER A 523 30.11 18.88 2.51
N GLU A 524 30.02 18.48 3.76
CA GLU A 524 28.89 18.85 4.62
C GLU A 524 28.75 20.39 4.70
N GLY A 525 27.52 20.88 4.49
CA GLY A 525 27.19 22.30 4.47
C GLY A 525 27.54 23.04 3.17
N ALA A 526 28.16 22.39 2.18
CA ALA A 526 28.30 22.94 0.85
C ALA A 526 26.94 22.93 0.14
N LYS A 527 26.59 24.00 -0.54
CA LYS A 527 25.40 24.09 -1.41
C LYS A 527 25.89 24.43 -2.80
N PRO A 528 26.11 23.41 -3.67
CA PRO A 528 26.49 23.69 -5.05
C PRO A 528 25.38 24.50 -5.73
N LYS A 529 25.79 25.45 -6.57
CA LYS A 529 24.86 26.25 -7.35
C LYS A 529 24.38 25.44 -8.53
N VAL A 530 23.08 25.27 -8.64
CA VAL A 530 22.46 24.41 -9.67
C VAL A 530 21.33 25.15 -10.38
N TYR A 531 21.11 24.79 -11.64
CA TYR A 531 19.91 25.17 -12.35
C TYR A 531 18.90 24.01 -12.30
N VAL A 532 17.69 24.28 -11.82
CA VAL A 532 16.55 23.35 -11.80
C VAL A 532 15.44 23.96 -12.67
N PRO A 533 15.24 23.47 -13.89
CA PRO A 533 14.18 23.99 -14.77
C PRO A 533 12.80 23.70 -14.20
N MET A 534 11.87 24.66 -14.40
CA MET A 534 10.45 24.44 -14.09
C MET A 534 9.88 23.38 -15.03
N ARG A 535 9.06 22.48 -14.50
CA ARG A 535 8.35 21.49 -15.28
C ARG A 535 7.08 22.10 -15.85
N TYR A 536 6.98 22.16 -17.19
CA TYR A 536 5.76 22.51 -17.89
C TYR A 536 5.05 21.23 -18.35
N THR A 537 3.79 21.08 -17.96
CA THR A 537 2.92 20.01 -18.45
C THR A 537 1.80 20.63 -19.25
N GLN A 538 1.69 20.28 -20.52
CA GLN A 538 0.60 20.75 -21.38
C GLN A 538 -0.75 20.22 -20.88
N ALA A 539 -1.84 20.90 -21.22
CA ALA A 539 -3.17 20.41 -20.95
C ALA A 539 -3.41 19.06 -21.65
N TYR A 540 -4.01 18.12 -20.92
CA TYR A 540 -4.27 16.78 -21.44
C TYR A 540 -5.61 16.25 -20.96
N ARG A 541 -6.07 15.17 -21.58
CA ARG A 541 -7.26 14.42 -21.15
C ARG A 541 -6.86 13.02 -20.73
N GLU A 542 -7.50 12.53 -19.70
CA GLU A 542 -7.31 11.18 -19.22
C GLU A 542 -8.64 10.51 -18.86
N SER A 543 -8.68 9.20 -18.91
CA SER A 543 -9.82 8.43 -18.44
C SER A 543 -9.74 8.22 -16.92
N GLY A 544 -10.89 8.09 -16.28
CA GLY A 544 -10.93 7.58 -14.92
C GLY A 544 -10.54 6.10 -14.86
N THR A 545 -10.66 5.54 -13.66
CA THR A 545 -10.23 4.16 -13.36
C THR A 545 -11.15 3.07 -13.92
N MET A 546 -12.32 3.43 -14.47
CA MET A 546 -13.31 2.50 -15.01
C MET A 546 -13.42 2.63 -16.53
N ASP A 547 -13.83 1.57 -17.22
CA ASP A 547 -13.90 1.51 -18.69
C ASP A 547 -14.70 2.65 -19.33
N ARG A 548 -15.77 3.07 -18.67
CA ARG A 548 -16.66 4.13 -19.13
C ARG A 548 -16.62 5.37 -18.24
N ALA A 549 -15.57 5.52 -17.46
CA ALA A 549 -15.38 6.73 -16.69
C ALA A 549 -15.30 7.95 -17.65
N PRO A 550 -15.87 9.08 -17.26
CA PRO A 550 -15.77 10.28 -18.08
C PRO A 550 -14.31 10.69 -18.23
N TRP A 551 -13.94 11.06 -19.45
CA TRP A 551 -12.63 11.64 -19.71
C TRP A 551 -12.55 13.03 -19.09
N VAL A 552 -11.56 13.23 -18.23
CA VAL A 552 -11.36 14.47 -17.49
C VAL A 552 -10.29 15.31 -18.20
N GLU A 553 -10.52 16.60 -18.31
CA GLU A 553 -9.53 17.54 -18.80
C GLU A 553 -8.67 18.05 -17.65
N ASN A 554 -7.36 17.89 -17.78
CA ASN A 554 -6.37 18.41 -16.87
C ASN A 554 -5.78 19.68 -17.46
N PRO A 555 -5.79 20.82 -16.76
CA PRO A 555 -5.24 22.06 -17.26
C PRO A 555 -3.72 21.98 -17.38
N ALA A 556 -3.12 22.83 -18.20
CA ALA A 556 -1.68 22.97 -18.24
C ALA A 556 -1.15 23.49 -16.90
N THR A 557 0.01 22.98 -16.48
CA THR A 557 0.70 23.39 -15.26
C THR A 557 2.15 23.80 -15.55
N CYS A 558 2.71 24.66 -14.69
CA CYS A 558 4.12 25.01 -14.73
C CYS A 558 4.61 25.27 -13.30
N GLU A 559 5.47 24.39 -12.80
CA GLU A 559 5.92 24.41 -11.41
C GLU A 559 7.34 23.88 -11.27
N LEU A 560 7.97 24.17 -10.14
CA LEU A 560 9.19 23.47 -9.77
C LEU A 560 8.85 21.99 -9.46
N PRO A 561 9.69 21.05 -9.88
CA PRO A 561 9.44 19.64 -9.66
C PRO A 561 9.50 19.24 -8.18
N LEU A 562 10.10 20.07 -7.32
CA LEU A 562 10.13 19.96 -5.87
C LEU A 562 9.92 21.34 -5.24
N PRO A 563 9.36 21.41 -4.02
CA PRO A 563 9.26 22.67 -3.29
C PRO A 563 10.62 23.33 -3.17
N ILE A 564 10.68 24.66 -3.46
CA ILE A 564 11.94 25.41 -3.42
C ILE A 564 12.65 25.24 -2.06
N GLY A 565 11.92 25.23 -0.95
CA GLY A 565 12.50 25.06 0.38
C GLY A 565 13.17 23.69 0.59
N THR A 566 12.73 22.65 -0.12
CA THR A 566 13.40 21.34 -0.12
C THR A 566 14.70 21.41 -0.92
N LEU A 567 14.68 21.97 -2.11
CA LEU A 567 15.87 22.14 -2.93
C LEU A 567 16.92 23.00 -2.24
N GLU A 568 16.52 24.11 -1.61
CA GLU A 568 17.40 25.02 -0.90
C GLU A 568 18.04 24.43 0.37
N LYS A 569 17.57 23.28 0.87
CA LYS A 569 18.29 22.54 1.90
C LYS A 569 19.68 22.12 1.40
N TYR A 570 19.79 21.74 0.13
CA TYR A 570 20.95 21.08 -0.48
C TYR A 570 21.71 21.94 -1.50
N PHE A 571 21.04 22.91 -2.15
CA PHE A 571 21.57 23.65 -3.29
C PHE A 571 21.37 25.15 -3.16
N ASP A 572 22.19 25.92 -3.88
CA ASP A 572 21.92 27.30 -4.27
C ASP A 572 21.21 27.25 -5.64
N VAL A 573 19.89 27.49 -5.62
CA VAL A 573 19.00 27.14 -6.75
C VAL A 573 18.78 28.33 -7.67
N MET A 574 19.05 28.11 -8.96
CA MET A 574 18.55 28.96 -10.05
C MET A 574 17.41 28.22 -10.74
N THR A 575 16.38 28.96 -11.15
CA THR A 575 15.24 28.38 -11.87
C THR A 575 14.69 29.35 -12.91
N ASP A 576 13.79 28.84 -13.75
CA ASP A 576 13.08 29.62 -14.76
C ASP A 576 12.18 30.68 -14.15
N THR A 577 11.66 31.55 -15.00
CA THR A 577 10.69 32.57 -14.61
C THR A 577 9.37 32.35 -15.34
N LEU A 578 8.30 32.20 -14.57
CA LEU A 578 6.94 32.19 -15.13
C LEU A 578 6.36 33.60 -15.14
N ALA A 579 5.73 34.00 -16.24
CA ALA A 579 5.09 35.30 -16.40
C ALA A 579 3.98 35.50 -15.36
N GLU A 580 3.86 36.74 -14.83
CA GLU A 580 2.77 37.06 -13.88
C GLU A 580 1.36 36.95 -14.51
N THR A 581 1.27 37.15 -15.84
CA THR A 581 0.02 37.06 -16.61
C THR A 581 0.12 35.83 -17.51
N LEU A 582 -0.70 34.84 -17.25
CA LEU A 582 -0.74 33.62 -18.02
C LEU A 582 -1.57 33.77 -19.28
N THR A 583 -1.16 33.08 -20.36
CA THR A 583 -1.78 33.17 -21.69
C THR A 583 -2.34 31.85 -22.22
N GLY A 584 -2.24 30.76 -21.45
CA GLY A 584 -2.81 29.46 -21.81
C GLY A 584 -4.34 29.44 -21.78
N ALA A 585 -4.92 28.33 -22.16
CA ALA A 585 -6.36 28.13 -22.12
C ALA A 585 -6.91 28.30 -20.71
N ALA A 586 -8.15 28.71 -20.57
CA ALA A 586 -8.77 28.82 -19.26
C ALA A 586 -9.08 27.38 -18.71
N ASP A 587 -8.90 27.19 -17.40
CA ASP A 587 -9.36 26.01 -16.69
C ASP A 587 -10.90 25.96 -16.58
N ALA A 588 -11.42 24.95 -15.88
CA ALA A 588 -12.85 24.77 -15.69
C ALA A 588 -13.51 25.91 -14.89
N GLU A 589 -12.75 26.61 -14.04
CA GLU A 589 -13.16 27.76 -13.24
C GLU A 589 -13.03 29.08 -14.02
N GLY A 590 -12.43 29.07 -15.20
CA GLY A 590 -12.22 30.25 -16.07
C GLY A 590 -10.94 31.01 -15.76
N ASN A 591 -10.00 30.45 -14.98
CA ASN A 591 -8.71 31.05 -14.73
C ASN A 591 -7.75 30.72 -15.88
N PRO A 592 -6.90 31.68 -16.34
CA PRO A 592 -5.91 31.38 -17.37
C PRO A 592 -4.85 30.41 -16.81
N THR A 593 -4.50 29.39 -17.61
CA THR A 593 -3.43 28.45 -17.28
C THR A 593 -2.11 28.86 -17.91
N PRO A 594 -0.96 28.30 -17.49
CA PRO A 594 0.31 28.57 -18.15
C PRO A 594 0.32 28.04 -19.59
N SER A 595 1.01 28.79 -20.46
CA SER A 595 1.45 28.30 -21.75
C SER A 595 2.98 28.23 -21.79
N GLU A 596 3.54 27.48 -22.70
CA GLU A 596 5.00 27.42 -22.86
C GLU A 596 5.60 28.82 -23.15
N ALA A 597 4.88 29.68 -23.80
CA ALA A 597 5.31 31.07 -24.10
C ALA A 597 5.38 31.97 -22.84
N ASP A 598 4.73 31.60 -21.74
CA ASP A 598 4.75 32.32 -20.48
C ASP A 598 6.00 31.96 -19.65
N LEU A 599 6.75 30.91 -20.05
CA LEU A 599 7.91 30.40 -19.37
C LEU A 599 9.18 30.95 -20.03
N THR A 600 10.01 31.64 -19.25
CA THR A 600 11.33 32.09 -19.69
C THR A 600 12.39 31.13 -19.12
N ARG A 601 12.95 30.32 -20.00
CA ARG A 601 14.02 29.37 -19.68
C ARG A 601 15.35 30.12 -19.55
N LEU A 602 16.21 29.65 -18.64
CA LEU A 602 17.58 30.12 -18.53
C LEU A 602 18.40 29.61 -19.71
N THR A 603 19.32 30.46 -20.20
CA THR A 603 20.24 30.15 -21.29
C THR A 603 21.58 29.64 -20.76
N ALA A 604 22.42 29.06 -21.61
CA ALA A 604 23.78 28.64 -21.26
C ALA A 604 24.61 29.78 -20.62
N ALA A 605 24.38 31.03 -21.05
CA ALA A 605 25.07 32.19 -20.46
C ALA A 605 24.59 32.49 -19.03
N ASP A 606 23.30 32.27 -18.74
CA ASP A 606 22.73 32.53 -17.42
C ASP A 606 23.22 31.53 -16.39
N ILE A 607 23.42 30.25 -16.80
CA ILE A 607 23.85 29.16 -15.94
C ILE A 607 25.36 28.93 -15.90
N ALA A 608 26.16 29.85 -16.47
CA ALA A 608 27.61 29.71 -16.58
C ALA A 608 28.30 29.49 -15.21
N ASP A 609 27.75 30.04 -14.14
CA ASP A 609 28.23 29.88 -12.77
C ASP A 609 27.64 28.69 -12.03
N CYS A 610 26.68 27.93 -12.62
CA CYS A 610 26.18 26.71 -12.02
C CYS A 610 27.19 25.57 -12.08
N GLU A 611 27.11 24.64 -11.15
CA GLU A 611 27.91 23.41 -11.15
C GLU A 611 27.25 22.30 -11.97
N ALA A 612 25.92 22.27 -12.01
CA ALA A 612 25.14 21.28 -12.75
C ALA A 612 23.75 21.83 -13.13
N VAL A 613 23.10 21.14 -14.08
CA VAL A 613 21.66 21.23 -14.34
C VAL A 613 21.01 19.98 -13.78
N ILE A 614 19.92 20.11 -13.02
CA ILE A 614 19.17 18.99 -12.43
C ILE A 614 17.77 18.99 -13.00
N VAL A 615 17.41 17.94 -13.73
CA VAL A 615 16.05 17.73 -14.25
C VAL A 615 15.36 16.64 -13.46
N VAL A 616 14.14 16.87 -13.00
CA VAL A 616 13.32 15.83 -12.36
C VAL A 616 12.17 15.47 -13.31
N ALA A 617 12.07 14.20 -13.65
CA ALA A 617 11.07 13.69 -14.60
C ALA A 617 10.36 12.44 -14.05
N ALA A 618 9.09 12.28 -14.43
CA ALA A 618 8.29 11.11 -14.09
C ALA A 618 8.31 10.08 -15.24
N ALA A 619 7.97 8.82 -14.95
CA ALA A 619 7.76 7.81 -15.98
C ALA A 619 6.71 8.25 -17.02
N PRO A 620 6.73 7.68 -18.24
CA PRO A 620 5.67 7.89 -19.23
C PRO A 620 4.30 7.56 -18.63
N TYR A 621 3.36 8.50 -18.77
CA TYR A 621 2.02 8.38 -18.23
C TYR A 621 0.98 8.23 -19.33
N ASN A 622 0.24 7.11 -19.31
CA ASN A 622 -0.76 6.80 -20.32
C ASN A 622 -2.13 7.37 -19.95
N ALA A 623 -2.74 8.14 -20.85
CA ALA A 623 -4.05 8.78 -20.63
C ALA A 623 -5.19 7.77 -20.35
N SER A 624 -5.10 6.57 -20.91
CA SER A 624 -6.07 5.49 -20.70
C SER A 624 -5.71 4.58 -19.51
N ALA A 625 -4.70 4.95 -18.80
CA ALA A 625 -4.14 4.38 -17.59
C ALA A 625 -4.54 2.93 -17.26
N ARG A 626 -5.62 2.71 -16.51
CA ARG A 626 -5.98 1.38 -16.01
C ARG A 626 -6.82 0.56 -16.98
N ALA A 627 -7.73 1.23 -17.73
CA ALA A 627 -8.65 0.55 -18.63
C ALA A 627 -7.97 0.11 -19.94
N ALA A 628 -6.87 0.73 -20.33
CA ALA A 628 -6.20 0.54 -21.62
C ALA A 628 -7.16 0.64 -22.82
N ARG A 629 -8.13 1.55 -22.73
CA ARG A 629 -9.15 1.83 -23.76
C ARG A 629 -9.20 3.34 -24.06
N ASP A 630 -9.43 3.68 -25.31
CA ASP A 630 -9.69 5.05 -25.74
C ASP A 630 -11.14 5.51 -25.45
N GLU A 631 -11.49 6.74 -25.83
CA GLU A 631 -12.85 7.29 -25.68
C GLU A 631 -13.93 6.50 -26.41
N ASN A 632 -13.56 5.68 -27.38
CA ASN A 632 -14.47 4.81 -28.14
C ASN A 632 -14.53 3.40 -27.57
N LEU A 633 -13.91 3.15 -26.44
CA LEU A 633 -13.77 1.85 -25.79
C LEU A 633 -12.94 0.84 -26.60
N GLU A 634 -12.09 1.31 -27.51
CA GLU A 634 -11.16 0.49 -28.25
C GLU A 634 -9.86 0.30 -27.47
N TYR A 635 -9.34 -0.93 -27.42
CA TYR A 635 -8.10 -1.21 -26.73
C TYR A 635 -6.91 -0.48 -27.36
N VAL A 636 -6.07 0.10 -26.52
CA VAL A 636 -4.83 0.79 -26.90
C VAL A 636 -3.66 0.23 -26.12
N PRO A 637 -2.44 0.23 -26.70
CA PRO A 637 -1.27 -0.22 -25.97
C PRO A 637 -0.93 0.73 -24.84
N LEU A 638 -0.54 0.18 -23.70
CA LEU A 638 0.17 0.92 -22.66
C LEU A 638 1.65 1.00 -23.06
N SER A 639 2.25 2.16 -22.84
CA SER A 639 3.65 2.41 -23.23
C SER A 639 4.49 2.80 -22.03
N VAL A 640 5.73 2.33 -22.02
CA VAL A 640 6.76 2.73 -21.05
C VAL A 640 7.85 3.60 -21.67
N GLN A 641 7.59 4.20 -22.85
CA GLN A 641 8.42 5.23 -23.49
C GLN A 641 7.62 6.52 -23.67
N TYR A 642 8.29 7.67 -23.77
CA TYR A 642 7.65 8.97 -23.92
C TYR A 642 7.06 9.18 -25.31
N ARG A 643 7.85 8.88 -26.37
CA ARG A 643 7.39 9.06 -27.74
C ARG A 643 6.26 8.10 -28.08
N PRO A 644 5.31 8.52 -28.93
CA PRO A 644 4.21 7.66 -29.32
C PRO A 644 4.70 6.33 -29.87
N TYR A 645 4.12 5.24 -29.37
CA TYR A 645 4.39 3.87 -29.81
C TYR A 645 3.18 3.32 -30.56
N THR A 646 3.40 2.77 -31.75
CA THR A 646 2.37 2.06 -32.51
C THR A 646 2.64 0.57 -32.48
N ALA A 647 1.66 -0.20 -31.98
CA ALA A 647 1.77 -1.62 -31.75
C ALA A 647 1.48 -2.43 -33.03
N ASP A 648 2.36 -2.36 -34.04
CA ASP A 648 2.17 -2.98 -35.38
C ASP A 648 3.26 -3.98 -35.77
N ASN A 649 4.11 -4.39 -34.81
CA ASN A 649 5.21 -5.32 -35.03
C ASN A 649 4.78 -6.80 -34.85
N GLU A 650 5.71 -7.71 -35.15
CA GLU A 650 5.47 -9.17 -35.16
C GLU A 650 5.23 -9.80 -33.77
N TYR A 651 5.57 -9.10 -32.67
CA TYR A 651 5.40 -9.58 -31.30
C TYR A 651 4.05 -9.20 -30.71
N VAL A 652 3.40 -8.20 -31.26
CA VAL A 652 2.05 -7.80 -30.82
C VAL A 652 1.01 -8.82 -31.25
N ARG A 653 0.28 -9.36 -30.31
CA ARG A 653 -0.77 -10.34 -30.58
C ARG A 653 -1.94 -9.69 -31.35
N GLN A 654 -2.30 -10.28 -32.50
CA GLN A 654 -3.47 -9.85 -33.28
C GLN A 654 -4.78 -10.40 -32.71
N THR A 655 -4.69 -11.45 -31.90
CA THR A 655 -5.80 -12.03 -31.15
C THR A 655 -5.35 -12.12 -29.69
N SER A 656 -6.17 -11.61 -28.77
CA SER A 656 -5.91 -11.67 -27.33
C SER A 656 -5.93 -13.11 -26.81
N LEU A 657 -5.20 -13.35 -25.73
CA LEU A 657 -5.18 -14.64 -25.05
C LEU A 657 -6.51 -14.92 -24.36
N ALA A 658 -7.07 -13.89 -23.71
CA ALA A 658 -8.32 -13.97 -22.98
C ALA A 658 -9.41 -13.08 -23.60
N GLY A 659 -10.66 -13.33 -23.26
CA GLY A 659 -11.83 -12.55 -23.68
C GLY A 659 -13.13 -13.25 -23.36
N ASP A 660 -14.21 -12.49 -23.29
CA ASP A 660 -15.53 -13.01 -23.00
C ASP A 660 -16.12 -13.86 -24.13
N LEU A 661 -16.93 -14.84 -23.78
CA LEU A 661 -17.69 -15.60 -24.75
C LEU A 661 -18.89 -14.75 -25.22
N LEU A 662 -18.93 -14.45 -26.52
CA LEU A 662 -19.99 -13.64 -27.10
C LEU A 662 -21.22 -14.50 -27.44
N GLU A 663 -22.36 -13.84 -27.64
CA GLU A 663 -23.66 -14.52 -27.96
C GLU A 663 -23.58 -15.41 -29.21
N ASP A 664 -22.73 -15.08 -30.18
CA ASP A 664 -22.53 -15.85 -31.40
C ASP A 664 -21.61 -17.07 -31.23
N GLY A 665 -21.09 -17.28 -30.00
CA GLY A 665 -20.18 -18.36 -29.65
C GLY A 665 -18.72 -18.07 -30.02
N THR A 666 -18.39 -16.87 -30.49
CA THR A 666 -17.01 -16.44 -30.68
C THR A 666 -16.47 -15.80 -29.39
N ARG A 667 -15.15 -15.63 -29.30
CA ARG A 667 -14.50 -14.95 -28.19
C ARG A 667 -14.26 -13.48 -28.52
N GLU A 668 -14.50 -12.59 -27.57
CA GLU A 668 -14.09 -11.20 -27.65
C GLU A 668 -12.57 -11.11 -27.93
N ASN A 669 -12.18 -10.20 -28.84
CA ASN A 669 -10.78 -9.94 -29.09
C ASN A 669 -10.37 -8.60 -28.45
N ARG A 670 -9.52 -8.68 -27.44
CA ARG A 670 -9.00 -7.55 -26.67
C ARG A 670 -7.63 -7.04 -27.18
N SER A 671 -7.25 -7.41 -28.38
CA SER A 671 -5.99 -6.97 -28.98
C SER A 671 -5.98 -5.46 -29.26
N TYR A 672 -4.82 -4.85 -29.06
CA TYR A 672 -4.51 -3.46 -29.44
C TYR A 672 -3.64 -3.38 -30.71
N TYR A 673 -3.55 -4.45 -31.49
CA TYR A 673 -2.73 -4.49 -32.72
C TYR A 673 -3.08 -3.36 -33.68
N GLY A 674 -2.05 -2.62 -34.16
CA GLY A 674 -2.19 -1.49 -35.07
C GLY A 674 -2.64 -0.19 -34.41
N ARG A 675 -2.76 -0.13 -33.08
CA ARG A 675 -3.10 1.08 -32.31
C ARG A 675 -1.86 1.78 -31.79
N THR A 676 -2.02 3.05 -31.45
CA THR A 676 -0.96 3.89 -30.92
C THR A 676 -1.24 4.22 -29.44
N SER A 677 -0.20 4.22 -28.62
CA SER A 677 -0.26 4.58 -27.20
C SER A 677 -0.70 6.03 -27.00
N MET A 678 -1.22 6.34 -25.79
CA MET A 678 -1.75 7.65 -25.42
C MET A 678 -0.95 8.26 -24.26
N VAL A 679 0.37 8.42 -24.43
CA VAL A 679 1.24 9.06 -23.43
C VAL A 679 0.98 10.58 -23.42
N VAL A 680 0.76 11.17 -22.23
CA VAL A 680 0.38 12.57 -22.06
C VAL A 680 1.51 13.47 -21.58
N ASN A 681 2.58 12.90 -21.05
CA ASN A 681 3.74 13.66 -20.53
C ASN A 681 4.97 13.58 -21.45
N GLU A 682 4.79 13.39 -22.75
CA GLU A 682 5.86 13.37 -23.77
C GLU A 682 6.76 14.61 -23.68
N GLY A 683 6.21 15.78 -23.35
CA GLY A 683 6.96 17.03 -23.20
C GLY A 683 8.05 16.99 -22.12
N GLN A 684 8.02 16.02 -21.18
CA GLN A 684 9.11 15.85 -20.23
C GLN A 684 10.40 15.34 -20.90
N LEU A 685 10.29 14.52 -21.94
CA LEU A 685 11.45 14.13 -22.74
C LEU A 685 12.07 15.35 -23.43
N ASP A 686 11.25 16.21 -24.05
CA ASP A 686 11.75 17.43 -24.68
C ASP A 686 12.47 18.33 -23.67
N GLN A 687 11.91 18.47 -22.47
CA GLN A 687 12.54 19.22 -21.38
C GLN A 687 13.88 18.63 -20.94
N ILE A 688 14.02 17.29 -20.85
CA ILE A 688 15.30 16.65 -20.53
C ILE A 688 16.33 16.99 -21.61
N LEU A 689 15.99 16.80 -22.88
CA LEU A 689 16.88 17.01 -24.02
C LEU A 689 17.29 18.49 -24.16
N GLU A 690 16.36 19.42 -23.98
CA GLU A 690 16.66 20.87 -23.99
C GLU A 690 17.56 21.28 -22.84
N ALA A 691 17.29 20.80 -21.63
CA ALA A 691 18.09 21.06 -20.44
C ALA A 691 19.52 20.51 -20.60
N ALA A 692 19.66 19.29 -21.14
CA ALA A 692 20.96 18.72 -21.44
C ALA A 692 21.74 19.54 -22.49
N ALA A 693 21.08 19.98 -23.55
CA ALA A 693 21.70 20.83 -24.57
C ALA A 693 22.21 22.16 -23.97
N VAL A 694 21.41 22.83 -23.15
CA VAL A 694 21.79 24.08 -22.47
C VAL A 694 22.93 23.84 -21.48
N ALA A 695 22.90 22.75 -20.73
CA ALA A 695 23.97 22.35 -19.82
C ALA A 695 25.30 22.16 -20.58
N HIS A 696 25.30 21.37 -21.66
CA HIS A 696 26.50 21.09 -22.44
C HIS A 696 27.03 22.32 -23.18
N GLU A 697 26.17 23.21 -23.67
CA GLU A 697 26.60 24.50 -24.23
C GLU A 697 27.32 25.35 -23.18
N ALA A 698 26.86 25.28 -21.90
CA ALA A 698 27.51 25.96 -20.79
C ALA A 698 28.74 25.21 -20.25
N GLY A 699 29.04 24.01 -20.75
CA GLY A 699 30.09 23.14 -20.25
C GLY A 699 29.79 22.57 -18.87
N LYS A 700 28.53 22.30 -18.56
CA LYS A 700 28.03 21.78 -17.30
C LYS A 700 27.41 20.39 -17.50
N PRO A 701 27.45 19.52 -16.48
CA PRO A 701 26.74 18.25 -16.54
C PRO A 701 25.23 18.44 -16.39
N CYS A 702 24.48 17.56 -17.06
CA CYS A 702 23.05 17.38 -16.87
C CYS A 702 22.78 16.10 -16.06
N ILE A 703 22.12 16.25 -14.93
CA ILE A 703 21.73 15.18 -14.01
C ILE A 703 20.23 15.01 -14.10
N VAL A 704 19.76 13.80 -14.36
CA VAL A 704 18.33 13.47 -14.35
C VAL A 704 17.97 12.68 -13.11
N ILE A 705 16.98 13.11 -12.38
CA ILE A 705 16.32 12.36 -11.31
C ILE A 705 15.00 11.85 -11.87
N LEU A 706 14.87 10.55 -12.01
CA LEU A 706 13.63 9.88 -12.43
C LEU A 706 12.81 9.55 -11.19
N ASP A 707 11.64 10.17 -11.06
CA ASP A 707 10.65 9.80 -10.05
C ASP A 707 9.61 8.89 -10.70
N ILE A 708 9.79 7.58 -10.52
CA ILE A 708 9.06 6.58 -11.29
C ILE A 708 8.28 5.61 -10.40
N MET A 709 7.17 5.14 -10.94
CA MET A 709 6.29 4.16 -10.31
C MET A 709 6.34 2.78 -10.99
N GLN A 710 7.03 2.69 -12.12
CA GLN A 710 7.14 1.49 -12.97
C GLN A 710 8.39 1.58 -13.85
N PRO A 711 8.85 0.48 -14.47
CA PRO A 711 9.95 0.52 -15.44
C PRO A 711 9.69 1.45 -16.61
N MET A 712 10.76 1.95 -17.24
CA MET A 712 10.65 2.78 -18.45
C MET A 712 11.83 2.59 -19.40
N CYS A 713 11.60 2.92 -20.68
CA CYS A 713 12.63 2.98 -21.69
C CYS A 713 13.44 4.26 -21.54
N VAL A 714 14.71 4.13 -21.16
CA VAL A 714 15.61 5.28 -20.97
C VAL A 714 16.42 5.65 -22.21
N HIS A 715 16.41 4.80 -23.27
CA HIS A 715 17.14 5.01 -24.51
C HIS A 715 16.82 6.33 -25.21
N GLU A 716 15.67 6.93 -24.92
CA GLU A 716 15.22 8.16 -25.55
C GLU A 716 16.04 9.38 -25.10
N PHE A 717 16.70 9.35 -23.94
CA PHE A 717 17.47 10.48 -23.40
C PHE A 717 18.80 10.09 -22.75
N GLU A 718 19.02 8.83 -22.39
CA GLU A 718 20.21 8.39 -21.65
C GLU A 718 21.51 8.84 -22.32
N PRO A 719 21.68 8.74 -23.68
CA PRO A 719 22.91 9.18 -24.33
C PRO A 719 23.24 10.66 -24.18
N GLU A 720 22.24 11.47 -23.92
CA GLU A 720 22.32 12.94 -23.91
C GLU A 720 22.53 13.54 -22.50
N VAL A 721 22.61 12.72 -21.46
CA VAL A 721 22.72 13.16 -20.08
C VAL A 721 23.94 12.53 -19.38
N ASP A 722 24.46 13.17 -18.32
CA ASP A 722 25.70 12.76 -17.70
C ASP A 722 25.50 11.89 -16.46
N ALA A 723 24.37 12.02 -15.77
CA ALA A 723 24.03 11.14 -14.67
C ALA A 723 22.49 10.90 -14.60
N ILE A 724 22.12 9.71 -14.12
CA ILE A 724 20.74 9.31 -13.92
C ILE A 724 20.61 8.68 -12.55
N LEU A 725 19.72 9.25 -11.72
CA LEU A 725 19.25 8.66 -10.49
C LEU A 725 17.79 8.22 -10.65
N VAL A 726 17.44 7.10 -10.05
CA VAL A 726 16.05 6.62 -9.96
C VAL A 726 15.58 6.74 -8.52
N SER A 727 14.55 7.54 -8.33
CA SER A 727 13.74 7.64 -7.13
C SER A 727 12.43 6.89 -7.39
N MET A 728 12.07 6.00 -6.49
CA MET A 728 10.85 5.22 -6.65
C MET A 728 9.78 5.75 -5.69
N SER A 729 8.69 6.29 -6.29
CA SER A 729 7.52 6.75 -5.55
C SER A 729 7.80 7.78 -4.45
N GLY A 730 8.30 8.95 -4.85
CA GLY A 730 8.32 10.15 -3.98
C GLY A 730 9.59 10.37 -3.15
N SER A 731 10.61 9.51 -3.23
CA SER A 731 11.88 9.70 -2.49
C SER A 731 12.83 10.73 -3.14
N THR A 732 12.31 11.74 -3.84
CA THR A 732 13.09 12.69 -4.63
C THR A 732 13.97 13.59 -3.76
N GLU A 733 13.59 13.90 -2.51
CA GLU A 733 14.45 14.61 -1.57
C GLU A 733 15.71 13.79 -1.24
N ALA A 734 15.58 12.48 -1.08
CA ALA A 734 16.71 11.57 -0.87
C ALA A 734 17.68 11.57 -2.06
N ALA A 735 17.14 11.63 -3.30
CA ALA A 735 17.96 11.76 -4.50
C ALA A 735 18.76 13.08 -4.51
N CYS A 736 18.17 14.19 -4.04
CA CYS A 736 18.87 15.46 -3.90
C CYS A 736 20.08 15.37 -2.94
N ARG A 737 20.00 14.59 -1.87
CA ARG A 737 21.11 14.36 -0.96
C ARG A 737 22.29 13.65 -1.64
N ILE A 738 21.98 12.66 -2.50
CA ILE A 738 22.99 11.95 -3.29
C ILE A 738 23.64 12.88 -4.32
N VAL A 739 22.84 13.69 -5.05
CA VAL A 739 23.36 14.67 -6.00
C VAL A 739 24.27 15.68 -5.29
N ALA A 740 23.91 16.11 -4.07
CA ALA A 740 24.74 17.01 -3.27
C ALA A 740 25.98 16.31 -2.68
N GLY A 741 26.15 15.00 -2.90
CA GLY A 741 27.29 14.22 -2.41
C GLY A 741 27.30 13.99 -0.91
N LEU A 742 26.15 14.12 -0.23
CA LEU A 742 26.03 13.91 1.21
C LEU A 742 25.94 12.43 1.55
N ASP A 743 25.34 11.64 0.67
CA ASP A 743 25.21 10.20 0.83
C ASP A 743 25.70 9.48 -0.42
N GLU A 744 26.29 8.29 -0.25
CA GLU A 744 26.69 7.43 -1.35
C GLU A 744 25.48 6.62 -1.83
N PRO A 745 25.19 6.59 -3.14
CA PRO A 745 24.11 5.77 -3.67
C PRO A 745 24.38 4.28 -3.43
N SER A 746 23.36 3.53 -3.04
CA SER A 746 23.48 2.11 -2.71
C SER A 746 22.28 1.27 -3.17
N GLY A 747 21.26 1.88 -3.76
CA GLY A 747 20.09 1.21 -4.29
C GLY A 747 20.42 0.35 -5.50
N LEU A 748 19.62 -0.68 -5.69
CA LEU A 748 19.68 -1.63 -6.80
C LEU A 748 18.32 -1.67 -7.49
N LEU A 749 18.27 -1.85 -8.81
CA LEU A 749 17.01 -1.97 -9.55
C LEU A 749 16.23 -3.22 -9.11
N PRO A 750 15.02 -3.09 -8.56
CA PRO A 750 14.15 -4.22 -8.26
C PRO A 750 13.34 -4.68 -9.49
N MET A 751 13.72 -4.21 -10.68
CA MET A 751 13.05 -4.42 -11.95
C MET A 751 14.01 -4.18 -13.10
N GLN A 752 13.71 -4.78 -14.26
CA GLN A 752 14.40 -4.55 -15.50
C GLN A 752 13.98 -3.22 -16.14
N MET A 753 14.95 -2.44 -16.66
CA MET A 753 14.67 -1.30 -17.54
C MET A 753 14.71 -1.79 -18.98
N PRO A 754 13.57 -1.88 -19.69
CA PRO A 754 13.53 -2.48 -21.00
C PRO A 754 14.32 -1.65 -22.02
N LYS A 755 14.91 -2.34 -22.97
CA LYS A 755 15.69 -1.74 -24.06
C LYS A 755 14.81 -0.83 -24.90
N ASP A 756 13.64 -1.32 -25.30
CA ASP A 756 12.64 -0.60 -26.07
C ASP A 756 11.27 -1.30 -25.97
N MET A 757 10.24 -0.73 -26.60
CA MET A 757 8.89 -1.31 -26.62
C MET A 757 8.80 -2.65 -27.36
N LEU A 758 9.74 -2.99 -28.24
CA LEU A 758 9.74 -4.32 -28.88
C LEU A 758 10.05 -5.42 -27.88
N ASP A 759 10.94 -5.16 -26.94
CA ASP A 759 11.28 -6.12 -25.91
C ASP A 759 10.17 -6.23 -24.86
N VAL A 760 9.46 -5.14 -24.58
CA VAL A 760 8.22 -5.17 -23.77
C VAL A 760 7.14 -6.04 -24.42
N GLU A 761 6.99 -6.02 -25.76
CA GLU A 761 6.00 -6.84 -26.46
C GLU A 761 6.41 -8.32 -26.60
N LYS A 762 7.70 -8.65 -26.45
CA LYS A 762 8.19 -10.02 -26.46
C LYS A 762 8.00 -10.73 -25.14
N GLN A 763 7.95 -9.98 -24.03
CA GLN A 763 7.85 -10.54 -22.69
C GLN A 763 6.55 -11.34 -22.53
N LEU A 764 6.54 -12.25 -21.58
CA LEU A 764 5.38 -13.03 -21.19
C LEU A 764 4.87 -12.50 -19.86
N GLU A 765 3.61 -12.11 -19.79
CA GLU A 765 3.00 -11.37 -18.67
C GLU A 765 3.21 -12.03 -17.29
N ASP A 766 3.42 -13.34 -17.25
CA ASP A 766 3.63 -14.11 -16.02
C ASP A 766 5.09 -14.50 -15.73
N VAL A 767 6.03 -14.09 -16.61
CA VAL A 767 7.45 -14.46 -16.47
C VAL A 767 8.26 -13.26 -15.99
N PRO A 768 8.83 -13.31 -14.80
CA PRO A 768 9.67 -12.24 -14.30
C PRO A 768 11.03 -12.23 -14.99
N ARG A 769 11.59 -11.05 -15.22
CA ARG A 769 12.96 -10.85 -15.71
C ARG A 769 13.25 -11.51 -17.06
N ASP A 770 12.31 -11.44 -18.00
CA ASP A 770 12.44 -12.06 -19.34
C ASP A 770 12.65 -11.06 -20.48
N MET A 771 12.87 -9.76 -20.16
CA MET A 771 13.12 -8.73 -21.17
C MET A 771 14.61 -8.54 -21.46
N GLU A 772 14.94 -8.10 -22.70
CA GLU A 772 16.25 -7.53 -23.01
C GLU A 772 16.34 -6.12 -22.43
N CYS A 773 17.32 -5.89 -21.55
CA CYS A 773 17.50 -4.62 -20.88
C CYS A 773 18.29 -3.63 -21.70
N TYR A 774 18.09 -2.34 -21.44
CA TYR A 774 18.92 -1.29 -22.01
C TYR A 774 20.37 -1.43 -21.53
N THR A 775 21.32 -1.23 -22.46
CA THR A 775 22.75 -1.22 -22.15
C THR A 775 23.34 0.11 -22.62
N ASP A 776 24.01 0.83 -21.72
CA ASP A 776 24.62 2.11 -22.00
C ASP A 776 25.95 1.98 -22.76
N ALA A 777 26.56 3.12 -23.13
CA ALA A 777 27.81 3.17 -23.88
C ALA A 777 29.04 2.65 -23.08
N ASP A 778 28.94 2.62 -21.76
CA ASP A 778 29.97 2.12 -20.85
C ASP A 778 29.85 0.59 -20.63
N GLY A 779 28.79 0.00 -21.17
CA GLY A 779 28.53 -1.45 -21.09
C GLY A 779 27.75 -1.86 -19.84
N ASN A 780 27.15 -0.91 -19.13
CA ASN A 780 26.26 -1.19 -18.01
C ASN A 780 24.89 -1.58 -18.53
N THR A 781 24.41 -2.74 -18.14
CA THR A 781 23.06 -3.22 -18.48
C THR A 781 22.13 -2.90 -17.31
N TYR A 782 21.04 -2.18 -17.56
CA TYR A 782 20.10 -1.76 -16.52
C TYR A 782 19.10 -2.89 -16.20
N ASP A 783 19.69 -4.00 -15.78
CA ASP A 783 18.98 -5.22 -15.41
C ASP A 783 18.60 -5.22 -13.92
N PHE A 784 17.77 -6.15 -13.51
CA PHE A 784 17.47 -6.41 -12.12
C PHE A 784 18.77 -6.57 -11.29
N GLY A 785 18.82 -5.87 -10.17
CA GLY A 785 20.00 -5.84 -9.28
C GLY A 785 21.14 -4.94 -9.75
N PHE A 786 20.98 -4.17 -10.82
CA PHE A 786 21.96 -3.17 -11.23
C PHE A 786 21.85 -1.88 -10.42
N GLY A 787 22.99 -1.29 -10.10
CA GLY A 787 23.12 0.03 -9.50
C GLY A 787 24.59 0.42 -9.41
N LEU A 788 24.85 1.73 -9.38
CA LEU A 788 26.19 2.29 -9.22
C LEU A 788 26.35 2.93 -7.85
N ASN A 789 27.54 2.83 -7.28
CA ASN A 789 28.02 3.71 -6.23
C ASN A 789 29.14 4.64 -6.78
N TRP A 790 29.81 5.41 -5.93
CA TRP A 790 30.90 6.29 -6.39
C TRP A 790 32.11 5.54 -6.97
N SER A 791 32.21 4.24 -6.74
CA SER A 791 33.30 3.40 -7.21
C SER A 791 33.01 2.64 -8.49
N GLY A 792 31.72 2.62 -8.91
CA GLY A 792 31.24 1.89 -10.10
C GLY A 792 30.10 0.93 -9.77
N PRO A 793 29.87 -0.12 -10.57
CA PRO A 793 28.81 -1.08 -10.37
C PRO A 793 28.88 -1.76 -8.99
N ILE A 794 27.75 -1.81 -8.30
CA ILE A 794 27.63 -2.46 -7.01
C ILE A 794 27.66 -3.97 -7.21
N SER A 795 28.54 -4.62 -6.41
CA SER A 795 28.61 -6.09 -6.35
C SER A 795 28.91 -6.48 -4.91
N ASP A 796 27.89 -6.98 -4.22
CA ASP A 796 27.94 -7.31 -2.81
C ASP A 796 27.04 -8.52 -2.49
N GLU A 797 26.87 -8.87 -1.21
CA GLU A 797 26.09 -10.00 -0.76
C GLU A 797 24.62 -9.95 -1.25
N ARG A 798 24.06 -8.76 -1.51
CA ARG A 798 22.70 -8.58 -2.02
C ARG A 798 22.60 -9.05 -3.46
N THR A 799 23.54 -8.62 -4.31
CA THR A 799 23.60 -9.06 -5.71
C THR A 799 23.94 -10.55 -5.83
N GLU A 800 24.81 -11.08 -4.96
CA GLU A 800 25.10 -12.52 -4.93
C GLU A 800 23.86 -13.34 -4.55
N LYS A 801 22.99 -12.82 -3.68
CA LYS A 801 21.78 -13.50 -3.20
C LYS A 801 20.65 -13.48 -4.24
N TYR A 802 20.40 -12.34 -4.87
CA TYR A 802 19.20 -12.14 -5.67
C TYR A 802 19.42 -12.10 -7.19
N CYS A 803 20.64 -11.79 -7.69
CA CYS A 803 20.91 -11.77 -9.13
C CYS A 803 21.22 -13.18 -9.67
N VAL A 804 20.38 -14.12 -9.32
CA VAL A 804 20.37 -15.51 -9.81
C VAL A 804 19.10 -15.74 -10.63
N ASP A 805 18.95 -16.92 -11.25
CA ASP A 805 17.73 -17.24 -11.98
C ASP A 805 16.49 -17.13 -11.07
N PRO A 806 15.38 -16.53 -11.53
CA PRO A 806 14.16 -16.39 -10.75
C PRO A 806 13.61 -17.73 -10.26
N LEU A 807 13.02 -17.74 -9.08
CA LEU A 807 12.30 -18.90 -8.56
C LEU A 807 11.03 -19.14 -9.40
N THR A 808 10.69 -20.40 -9.63
CA THR A 808 9.57 -20.81 -10.48
C THR A 808 8.41 -21.48 -9.75
N ALA A 809 8.59 -21.82 -8.47
CA ALA A 809 7.54 -22.42 -7.65
C ALA A 809 7.86 -22.21 -6.17
N PRO A 810 6.84 -22.21 -5.26
CA PRO A 810 7.05 -22.24 -3.83
C PRO A 810 7.84 -23.47 -3.36
N GLU A 811 8.51 -23.33 -2.24
CA GLU A 811 9.15 -24.47 -1.56
C GLU A 811 8.09 -25.49 -1.11
N ALA A 812 8.36 -26.79 -1.35
CA ALA A 812 7.42 -27.88 -1.09
C ALA A 812 7.11 -28.06 0.40
#